data_e858bc760ec6f1e5d0b34098562f28a4
#
_entry.id   e858bc760ec6f1e5d0b34098562f28a4
#
_cell.length_a   1.000
_cell.length_b   1.000
_cell.length_c   1.000
_cell.angle_alpha   90.00
_cell.angle_beta   90.00
_cell.angle_gamma   90.00
#
_symmetry.space_group_name_H-M   'P 1'
#
loop_
_entity.id
_entity.type
_entity.pdbx_description
1 polymer ?
#
loop_
_entity_poly.entity_id
_entity_poly.type
_entity_poly.pdbx_seq_one_letter_code
_entity_poly.pdbx_strand_id
1 'polypeptide(L)'
;SEMCIRDRIDNEALENSSTTRRALESSLEKLYGYAHNAGASCCVVVVACGPGLPETLPEDKAAVIRRVLRVENRAIVTLNTAHGRDAAWSKAARVAQELAVKNYESECERLTLLASESTCPRGLKVRYAFKAGVYAEFRQDWTTAVRRYRLAYDSIPDVTPDVTPQDVIETLEVSQVLHVKLCVLLLHSGSSVEAVHQIEEHMRRWSTAPLKALPREALPTFHRWRSHQYDVFGDLLNGRLPAPAPVGTPRTHLPAFYFHAAAHCSIERRQAFDDVVDSNEVPEMEVKVEHASFVGQLKVAGTDDEPLTAEQYMTYLRVKDTRDDISRETIELLTKAHDHYKTNSAGTAGGRTFATLIRELANEYLHAGDYESALKLFKTVAVVYRREKWNELLCSVLMNLKTCAKALRDNEEYLNICLEMAALHEATDEHAPSAFAAALAAMNEPRGEDEDAPTITCEDNLSHTFILKAGFSTSDCVPGEPVKFHVALRSNFAGDLDITHIDVDFTELDAYELSDATPRTLRSNEWLKIDFEVIPKCGYVCEANSLTITTVSGYELVLPFTTQTSDCSVMNADYESLPASVLKMKIKTHILDVSDAPPRASISMRTPDGPALVGEMSRVIITVLSVADEIEEGELALVVTEGDKPSKNVQILTDSGDVIKDGKIIVGDIALREKWTGMICLRWTGECPPAALHASLTAKRTGARMTELFKDKPRTAPVENVAQISCDAPFTVKRAYLPAYRQSPLVLQEDKCSKSPPVGVMLATLHVGGPAEITLDGVQSHDTKDPTNTMALATTETRSDATLYDGDAFLHVIPLRSHEHGEDAIRVMWHRTHGDSRCVKGVPTVILNEYCLPNVTGSQPPLVVELRCPPKLFVGDPFTYEVRVSNATTANYDIKISVTDSTGFVFAGIKRGTMYVPPLSTASFYFLLVPIVTGSAILPELSLGAERFSATFVPPIESR
;
A
#
# COMPACT_ATOMS: atom_id res chain seq x y z
N SER A 1 5.12 -35.07 39.72
CA SER A 1 3.87 -35.25 40.44
C SER A 1 4.11 -34.89 41.92
N GLU A 2 3.53 -33.82 42.37
CA GLU A 2 3.54 -33.40 43.77
C GLU A 2 2.66 -34.36 44.56
N MET A 3 3.29 -35.20 45.38
CA MET A 3 2.57 -36.07 46.25
C MET A 3 2.43 -35.39 47.64
N CYS A 4 1.26 -34.82 47.90
CA CYS A 4 0.90 -34.28 49.21
C CYS A 4 0.47 -35.45 50.11
N ILE A 5 1.35 -35.87 51.00
CA ILE A 5 0.99 -36.78 52.11
C ILE A 5 0.48 -35.91 53.26
N ARG A 6 -0.83 -35.92 53.47
CA ARG A 6 -1.49 -35.16 54.55
C ARG A 6 -1.72 -36.12 55.74
N ASP A 7 -0.79 -36.09 56.67
CA ASP A 7 -0.99 -36.83 57.94
C ASP A 7 -1.13 -35.84 59.10
N ARG A 8 -2.09 -36.09 59.98
CA ARG A 8 -2.41 -35.24 61.11
C ARG A 8 -1.79 -35.85 62.36
N ILE A 9 -0.78 -35.19 62.93
CA ILE A 9 -0.20 -35.57 64.22
C ILE A 9 -0.83 -34.62 65.25
N ASP A 10 -1.60 -35.17 66.15
CA ASP A 10 -2.28 -34.44 67.20
C ASP A 10 -1.31 -33.85 68.24
N ASN A 11 -1.70 -32.77 68.86
CA ASN A 11 -0.89 -31.96 69.79
C ASN A 11 -0.46 -32.72 71.02
N GLU A 12 -1.27 -33.70 71.45
CA GLU A 12 -0.93 -34.57 72.59
C GLU A 12 0.31 -35.46 72.35
N ALA A 13 0.60 -35.77 71.07
CA ALA A 13 1.81 -36.50 70.67
C ALA A 13 3.10 -35.67 70.81
N LEU A 14 3.01 -34.38 71.10
CA LEU A 14 4.12 -33.47 71.23
C LEU A 14 4.48 -33.18 72.69
N GLU A 15 3.72 -33.72 73.65
CA GLU A 15 4.06 -33.64 75.07
C GLU A 15 5.21 -34.60 75.47
N ASN A 16 5.97 -34.22 76.54
CA ASN A 16 7.28 -34.82 76.91
C ASN A 16 7.24 -36.23 77.53
N SER A 17 6.26 -37.05 77.26
CA SER A 17 6.26 -38.47 77.68
C SER A 17 7.08 -39.36 76.74
N SER A 18 7.85 -40.30 77.27
CA SER A 18 8.66 -41.23 76.47
C SER A 18 7.86 -42.14 75.54
N THR A 19 6.59 -42.32 75.81
CA THR A 19 5.66 -43.14 75.00
C THR A 19 5.16 -42.33 73.81
N THR A 20 4.85 -41.00 73.96
CA THR A 20 4.41 -40.14 72.88
C THR A 20 5.54 -39.80 71.93
N ARG A 21 6.75 -39.68 72.40
CA ARG A 21 7.94 -39.50 71.58
C ARG A 21 8.18 -40.72 70.63
N ARG A 22 8.05 -41.96 71.13
CA ARG A 22 8.18 -43.18 70.31
C ARG A 22 7.03 -43.28 69.26
N ALA A 23 5.82 -42.90 69.62
CA ALA A 23 4.70 -42.84 68.69
C ALA A 23 4.94 -41.83 67.58
N LEU A 24 5.46 -40.62 67.93
CA LEU A 24 5.85 -39.62 66.93
C LEU A 24 6.95 -40.11 65.99
N GLU A 25 8.03 -40.71 66.58
CA GLU A 25 9.12 -41.27 65.76
C GLU A 25 8.60 -42.34 64.82
N SER A 26 7.73 -43.25 65.27
CA SER A 26 7.12 -44.30 64.39
C SER A 26 6.24 -43.75 63.31
N SER A 27 5.45 -42.67 63.58
CA SER A 27 4.63 -41.99 62.57
C SER A 27 5.49 -41.28 61.55
N LEU A 28 6.55 -40.58 61.96
CA LEU A 28 7.52 -39.91 61.06
C LEU A 28 8.31 -40.94 60.24
N GLU A 29 8.68 -42.10 60.82
CA GLU A 29 9.34 -43.22 60.06
C GLU A 29 8.44 -43.79 58.99
N LYS A 30 7.11 -43.92 59.23
CA LYS A 30 6.14 -44.33 58.24
C LYS A 30 6.05 -43.28 57.11
N LEU A 31 5.97 -41.98 57.42
CA LEU A 31 5.99 -40.90 56.46
C LEU A 31 7.25 -40.88 55.60
N TYR A 32 8.40 -41.09 56.23
CA TYR A 32 9.69 -41.22 55.53
C TYR A 32 9.67 -42.41 54.56
N GLY A 33 9.16 -43.54 55.04
CA GLY A 33 9.02 -44.77 54.22
C GLY A 33 8.11 -44.56 52.99
N TYR A 34 6.98 -43.86 53.19
CA TYR A 34 6.12 -43.49 52.04
C TYR A 34 6.83 -42.56 51.09
N ALA A 35 7.49 -41.51 51.59
CA ALA A 35 8.24 -40.56 50.77
C ALA A 35 9.39 -41.23 50.00
N HIS A 36 10.12 -42.12 50.68
CA HIS A 36 11.24 -42.84 50.07
C HIS A 36 10.78 -43.87 49.04
N ASN A 37 9.73 -44.62 49.32
CA ASN A 37 9.14 -45.59 48.36
C ASN A 37 8.52 -44.88 47.15
N ALA A 38 8.05 -43.65 47.31
CA ALA A 38 7.57 -42.80 46.25
C ALA A 38 8.70 -42.11 45.44
N GLY A 39 9.97 -42.34 45.82
CA GLY A 39 11.12 -41.71 45.16
C GLY A 39 11.24 -40.22 45.43
N ALA A 40 10.60 -39.72 46.49
CA ALA A 40 10.68 -38.29 46.84
C ALA A 40 12.06 -37.97 47.42
N SER A 41 12.81 -37.15 46.73
CA SER A 41 14.17 -36.71 47.12
C SER A 41 14.18 -35.36 47.89
N CYS A 42 13.03 -34.70 48.00
CA CYS A 42 12.88 -33.44 48.69
C CYS A 42 11.57 -33.43 49.51
N CYS A 43 11.64 -32.96 50.75
CA CYS A 43 10.52 -32.90 51.67
C CYS A 43 10.46 -31.56 52.36
N VAL A 44 9.30 -30.95 52.38
CA VAL A 44 9.02 -29.73 53.21
C VAL A 44 8.05 -30.14 54.27
N VAL A 45 8.44 -29.95 55.52
CA VAL A 45 7.61 -30.27 56.67
C VAL A 45 6.91 -29.00 57.13
N VAL A 46 5.60 -29.03 57.05
CA VAL A 46 4.78 -27.90 57.50
C VAL A 46 4.16 -28.25 58.85
N VAL A 47 4.54 -27.53 59.88
CA VAL A 47 4.00 -27.70 61.26
C VAL A 47 3.00 -26.60 61.53
N ALA A 48 1.72 -26.92 61.64
CA ALA A 48 0.67 -25.98 62.02
C ALA A 48 0.66 -25.77 63.54
N CYS A 49 0.79 -24.53 63.95
CA CYS A 49 0.71 -24.13 65.38
C CYS A 49 -0.64 -23.42 65.61
N GLY A 50 -1.44 -23.91 66.56
CA GLY A 50 -2.69 -23.31 66.97
C GLY A 50 -2.52 -22.12 67.91
N PRO A 51 -3.60 -21.37 68.25
CA PRO A 51 -3.54 -20.28 69.20
C PRO A 51 -3.12 -20.76 70.63
N GLY A 52 -2.01 -20.16 71.13
CA GLY A 52 -1.44 -20.53 72.42
C GLY A 52 -0.15 -21.37 72.40
N LEU A 53 0.31 -21.77 71.20
CA LEU A 53 1.61 -22.48 71.02
C LEU A 53 2.74 -21.47 70.65
N PRO A 54 4.01 -21.77 70.99
CA PRO A 54 5.13 -20.88 70.70
C PRO A 54 5.24 -20.68 69.18
N GLU A 55 5.64 -19.49 68.75
CA GLU A 55 5.79 -19.11 67.32
C GLU A 55 6.81 -19.95 66.56
N THR A 56 7.72 -20.57 67.28
CA THR A 56 8.74 -21.46 66.72
C THR A 56 8.67 -22.82 67.37
N LEU A 57 8.85 -23.88 66.59
CA LEU A 57 8.93 -25.24 67.10
C LEU A 57 10.15 -25.37 68.04
N PRO A 58 10.00 -25.90 69.28
CA PRO A 58 11.12 -26.14 70.18
C PRO A 58 12.21 -26.96 69.50
N GLU A 59 13.49 -26.60 69.76
CA GLU A 59 14.64 -27.17 69.05
C GLU A 59 14.78 -28.70 69.24
N ASP A 60 14.39 -29.21 70.42
CA ASP A 60 14.38 -30.65 70.72
C ASP A 60 13.40 -31.44 69.82
N LYS A 61 12.25 -30.85 69.55
CA LYS A 61 11.23 -31.39 68.60
C LYS A 61 11.68 -31.29 67.15
N ALA A 62 12.20 -30.12 66.76
CA ALA A 62 12.78 -29.90 65.45
C ALA A 62 13.95 -30.88 65.19
N ALA A 63 14.76 -31.17 66.17
CA ALA A 63 15.85 -32.14 66.08
C ALA A 63 15.36 -33.56 65.81
N VAL A 64 14.26 -34.03 66.45
CA VAL A 64 13.63 -35.32 66.16
C VAL A 64 13.16 -35.40 64.73
N ILE A 65 12.41 -34.37 64.25
CA ILE A 65 11.90 -34.31 62.90
C ILE A 65 13.08 -34.40 61.88
N ARG A 66 14.12 -33.61 62.12
CA ARG A 66 15.32 -33.60 61.24
C ARG A 66 15.99 -34.97 61.17
N ARG A 67 16.15 -35.63 62.35
CA ARG A 67 16.80 -36.91 62.40
C ARG A 67 16.01 -38.03 61.70
N VAL A 68 14.70 -38.07 61.92
CA VAL A 68 13.85 -39.12 61.35
C VAL A 68 13.56 -38.89 59.88
N LEU A 69 13.20 -37.72 59.48
CA LEU A 69 12.87 -37.40 58.09
C LEU A 69 14.10 -37.02 57.25
N ARG A 70 15.29 -36.93 57.86
CA ARG A 70 16.56 -36.56 57.21
C ARG A 70 16.45 -35.21 56.40
N VAL A 71 15.74 -34.25 56.95
CA VAL A 71 15.54 -32.96 56.33
C VAL A 71 16.41 -31.87 56.94
N GLU A 72 16.78 -30.86 56.17
CA GLU A 72 17.49 -29.67 56.66
C GLU A 72 16.59 -28.81 57.56
N ASN A 73 17.17 -28.00 58.45
CA ASN A 73 16.43 -27.14 59.35
C ASN A 73 15.50 -26.17 58.63
N ARG A 74 15.94 -25.64 57.50
CA ARG A 74 15.14 -24.72 56.66
C ARG A 74 13.95 -25.38 55.96
N ALA A 75 13.94 -26.72 55.88
CA ALA A 75 12.82 -27.47 55.32
C ALA A 75 11.65 -27.64 56.30
N ILE A 76 11.81 -27.24 57.57
CA ILE A 76 10.75 -27.25 58.55
C ILE A 76 10.16 -25.85 58.63
N VAL A 77 8.90 -25.71 58.24
CA VAL A 77 8.18 -24.43 58.25
C VAL A 77 7.05 -24.46 59.24
N THR A 78 7.05 -23.54 60.22
CA THR A 78 5.97 -23.40 61.21
C THR A 78 4.89 -22.46 60.64
N LEU A 79 3.65 -22.94 60.59
CA LEU A 79 2.47 -22.15 60.21
C LEU A 79 1.80 -21.67 61.49
N ASN A 80 1.89 -20.39 61.81
CA ASN A 80 1.11 -19.78 62.87
C ASN A 80 -0.26 -19.34 62.32
N THR A 81 -1.30 -20.02 62.79
CA THR A 81 -2.68 -19.70 62.33
C THR A 81 -3.25 -18.40 62.92
N ALA A 82 -2.59 -17.80 63.90
CA ALA A 82 -2.99 -16.54 64.54
C ALA A 82 -2.60 -15.30 63.73
N HIS A 83 -1.60 -15.35 62.87
CA HIS A 83 -1.04 -14.19 62.12
C HIS A 83 -1.41 -14.12 60.64
N GLY A 84 -2.46 -14.81 60.21
CA GLY A 84 -2.90 -14.82 58.82
C GLY A 84 -2.35 -16.00 58.01
N ARG A 85 -3.28 -16.80 57.49
CA ARG A 85 -2.95 -18.03 56.72
C ARG A 85 -2.10 -17.77 55.50
N ASP A 86 -2.33 -16.64 54.80
CA ASP A 86 -1.69 -16.39 53.47
C ASP A 86 -0.19 -16.10 53.58
N ALA A 87 0.27 -15.37 54.59
CA ALA A 87 1.69 -15.08 54.81
C ALA A 87 2.51 -16.34 55.15
N ALA A 88 1.93 -17.22 56.00
CA ALA A 88 2.58 -18.47 56.35
C ALA A 88 2.65 -19.46 55.19
N TRP A 89 1.58 -19.59 54.40
CA TRP A 89 1.59 -20.39 53.16
C TRP A 89 2.57 -19.84 52.12
N SER A 90 2.66 -18.52 51.94
CA SER A 90 3.64 -17.88 51.07
C SER A 90 5.07 -18.20 51.49
N LYS A 91 5.34 -18.26 52.79
CA LYS A 91 6.65 -18.67 53.34
C LYS A 91 6.93 -20.15 53.04
N ALA A 92 5.96 -21.04 53.29
CA ALA A 92 6.08 -22.47 52.99
C ALA A 92 6.31 -22.72 51.51
N ALA A 93 5.56 -22.05 50.66
CA ALA A 93 5.71 -22.12 49.19
C ALA A 93 7.10 -21.68 48.72
N ARG A 94 7.64 -20.58 49.30
CA ARG A 94 8.98 -20.10 48.96
C ARG A 94 10.05 -21.10 49.38
N VAL A 95 9.98 -21.64 50.61
CA VAL A 95 10.92 -22.67 51.06
C VAL A 95 10.82 -23.95 50.21
N ALA A 96 9.60 -24.36 49.86
CA ALA A 96 9.39 -25.51 48.94
C ALA A 96 10.02 -25.25 47.58
N GLN A 97 9.86 -24.05 47.05
CA GLN A 97 10.47 -23.64 45.79
C GLN A 97 12.01 -23.65 45.87
N GLU A 98 12.60 -23.09 46.90
CA GLU A 98 14.08 -23.09 47.13
C GLU A 98 14.64 -24.52 47.18
N LEU A 99 13.97 -25.38 47.91
CA LEU A 99 14.39 -26.79 48.06
C LEU A 99 14.19 -27.57 46.75
N ALA A 100 13.10 -27.32 46.04
CA ALA A 100 12.86 -27.88 44.72
C ALA A 100 13.97 -27.49 43.73
N VAL A 101 14.29 -26.18 43.68
CA VAL A 101 15.37 -25.67 42.83
C VAL A 101 16.70 -26.37 43.12
N LYS A 102 17.07 -26.50 44.42
CA LYS A 102 18.30 -27.16 44.86
C LYS A 102 18.28 -28.67 44.45
N ASN A 103 17.15 -29.33 44.59
CA ASN A 103 17.00 -30.72 44.22
C ASN A 103 17.14 -30.91 42.70
N TYR A 104 16.48 -30.01 41.92
CA TYR A 104 16.61 -30.05 40.46
C TYR A 104 18.05 -29.76 40.03
N GLU A 105 18.78 -28.92 40.73
CA GLU A 105 20.21 -28.69 40.48
C GLU A 105 21.05 -29.96 40.68
N SER A 106 20.89 -30.58 41.81
CA SER A 106 21.59 -31.82 42.16
C SER A 106 21.29 -32.95 41.15
N GLU A 107 20.00 -33.11 40.75
CA GLU A 107 19.61 -34.10 39.76
C GLU A 107 20.16 -33.77 38.36
N CYS A 108 20.16 -32.50 38.01
CA CYS A 108 20.73 -32.00 36.73
C CYS A 108 22.25 -32.33 36.69
N GLU A 109 22.99 -32.10 37.77
CA GLU A 109 24.41 -32.39 37.86
C GLU A 109 24.66 -33.91 37.83
N ARG A 110 23.91 -34.69 38.60
CA ARG A 110 24.02 -36.16 38.63
C ARG A 110 23.81 -36.77 37.22
N LEU A 111 22.75 -36.35 36.54
CA LEU A 111 22.46 -36.85 35.20
C LEU A 111 23.51 -36.39 34.17
N THR A 112 24.06 -35.20 34.38
CA THR A 112 25.15 -34.68 33.53
C THR A 112 26.41 -35.53 33.68
N LEU A 113 26.77 -35.92 34.88
CA LEU A 113 27.90 -36.81 35.12
C LEU A 113 27.67 -38.15 34.43
N LEU A 114 26.49 -38.77 34.59
CA LEU A 114 26.12 -40.01 33.92
C LEU A 114 26.19 -39.91 32.40
N ALA A 115 25.73 -38.80 31.84
CA ALA A 115 25.79 -38.53 30.37
C ALA A 115 27.24 -38.35 29.87
N SER A 116 28.17 -37.91 30.73
CA SER A 116 29.58 -37.68 30.39
C SER A 116 30.46 -38.93 30.49
N GLU A 117 29.98 -40.00 31.09
CA GLU A 117 30.73 -41.27 31.20
C GLU A 117 31.03 -41.84 29.81
N SER A 118 32.28 -42.24 29.59
CA SER A 118 32.75 -42.79 28.30
C SER A 118 32.09 -44.14 27.94
N THR A 119 31.62 -44.86 28.94
CA THR A 119 30.94 -46.18 28.81
C THR A 119 29.43 -46.03 28.58
N CYS A 120 28.86 -44.83 28.66
CA CYS A 120 27.44 -44.58 28.53
C CYS A 120 26.97 -44.87 27.08
N PRO A 121 26.02 -45.79 26.87
CA PRO A 121 25.41 -45.98 25.55
C PRO A 121 24.79 -44.70 25.01
N ARG A 122 24.92 -44.49 23.70
CA ARG A 122 24.41 -43.23 23.05
C ARG A 122 22.95 -42.93 23.37
N GLY A 123 22.05 -43.94 23.31
CA GLY A 123 20.63 -43.76 23.64
C GLY A 123 20.40 -43.34 25.11
N LEU A 124 21.16 -43.88 26.06
CA LEU A 124 21.09 -43.44 27.45
C LEU A 124 21.67 -42.05 27.65
N LYS A 125 22.74 -41.72 26.91
CA LYS A 125 23.32 -40.37 26.91
C LYS A 125 22.31 -39.32 26.48
N VAL A 126 21.56 -39.53 25.39
CA VAL A 126 20.45 -38.67 24.93
C VAL A 126 19.43 -38.53 26.07
N ARG A 127 18.99 -39.65 26.67
CA ARG A 127 17.98 -39.64 27.75
C ARG A 127 18.43 -38.88 28.98
N TYR A 128 19.67 -39.06 29.40
CA TYR A 128 20.22 -38.38 30.60
C TYR A 128 20.40 -36.89 30.31
N ALA A 129 20.94 -36.50 29.17
CA ALA A 129 21.10 -35.13 28.78
C ALA A 129 19.73 -34.41 28.62
N PHE A 130 18.73 -35.11 28.04
CA PHE A 130 17.36 -34.59 27.97
C PHE A 130 16.78 -34.32 29.34
N LYS A 131 16.83 -35.29 30.27
CA LYS A 131 16.33 -35.13 31.64
C LYS A 131 17.06 -34.01 32.39
N ALA A 132 18.39 -33.90 32.20
CA ALA A 132 19.16 -32.78 32.76
C ALA A 132 18.68 -31.42 32.25
N GLY A 133 18.32 -31.35 30.96
CA GLY A 133 17.70 -30.18 30.37
C GLY A 133 16.35 -29.85 31.00
N VAL A 134 15.49 -30.83 31.23
CA VAL A 134 14.17 -30.65 31.89
C VAL A 134 14.34 -30.12 33.32
N TYR A 135 15.30 -30.64 34.09
CA TYR A 135 15.55 -30.14 35.44
C TYR A 135 16.11 -28.70 35.43
N ALA A 136 16.90 -28.35 34.44
CA ALA A 136 17.34 -26.97 34.23
C ALA A 136 16.16 -26.02 33.87
N GLU A 137 15.19 -26.50 33.05
CA GLU A 137 13.95 -25.76 32.79
C GLU A 137 13.13 -25.50 34.04
N PHE A 138 12.97 -26.51 34.90
CA PHE A 138 12.27 -26.38 36.17
C PHE A 138 12.91 -25.35 37.10
N ARG A 139 14.22 -25.12 36.95
CA ARG A 139 14.96 -24.09 37.66
C ARG A 139 14.88 -22.72 36.97
N GLN A 140 14.27 -22.63 35.80
CA GLN A 140 14.26 -21.45 34.92
C GLN A 140 15.70 -21.05 34.49
N ASP A 141 16.64 -21.97 34.52
CA ASP A 141 17.99 -21.77 33.97
C ASP A 141 18.01 -22.15 32.49
N TRP A 142 17.50 -21.19 31.68
CA TRP A 142 17.31 -21.39 30.24
C TRP A 142 18.64 -21.66 29.51
N THR A 143 19.72 -21.04 29.96
CA THR A 143 21.04 -21.17 29.33
C THR A 143 21.60 -22.58 29.53
N THR A 144 21.47 -23.12 30.73
CA THR A 144 21.86 -24.52 31.01
C THR A 144 20.92 -25.48 30.32
N ALA A 145 19.60 -25.21 30.28
CA ALA A 145 18.63 -26.05 29.58
C ALA A 145 18.98 -26.21 28.10
N VAL A 146 19.21 -25.09 27.39
CA VAL A 146 19.62 -25.09 25.98
C VAL A 146 20.90 -25.91 25.78
N ARG A 147 21.91 -25.72 26.62
CA ARG A 147 23.16 -26.46 26.51
C ARG A 147 22.98 -27.96 26.70
N ARG A 148 22.10 -28.39 27.61
CA ARG A 148 21.81 -29.81 27.84
C ARG A 148 20.99 -30.44 26.73
N TYR A 149 20.00 -29.73 26.23
CA TYR A 149 19.24 -30.19 25.06
C TYR A 149 20.08 -30.25 23.79
N ARG A 150 21.03 -29.30 23.61
CA ARG A 150 21.99 -29.33 22.51
C ARG A 150 22.90 -30.57 22.60
N LEU A 151 23.41 -30.85 23.80
CA LEU A 151 24.18 -32.10 24.04
C LEU A 151 23.35 -33.37 23.76
N ALA A 152 22.08 -33.40 24.16
CA ALA A 152 21.18 -34.50 23.85
C ALA A 152 21.00 -34.66 22.34
N TYR A 153 20.74 -33.55 21.64
CA TYR A 153 20.53 -33.51 20.19
C TYR A 153 21.77 -33.99 19.41
N ASP A 154 22.96 -33.50 19.79
CA ASP A 154 24.24 -33.91 19.17
C ASP A 154 24.61 -35.37 19.42
N SER A 155 24.08 -35.93 20.53
CA SER A 155 24.32 -37.35 20.88
C SER A 155 23.39 -38.33 20.17
N ILE A 156 22.36 -37.86 19.42
CA ILE A 156 21.49 -38.72 18.61
C ILE A 156 22.36 -39.45 17.57
N PRO A 157 22.25 -40.76 17.40
CA PRO A 157 23.01 -41.50 16.41
C PRO A 157 22.59 -41.05 14.99
N ASP A 158 23.54 -41.01 14.07
CA ASP A 158 23.24 -40.74 12.67
C ASP A 158 22.60 -42.01 12.05
N VAL A 159 21.68 -41.77 11.10
CA VAL A 159 21.02 -42.86 10.38
C VAL A 159 22.00 -43.49 9.39
N THR A 160 22.18 -44.83 9.54
CA THR A 160 22.99 -45.64 8.62
C THR A 160 22.08 -46.53 7.77
N PRO A 161 22.53 -47.03 6.61
CA PRO A 161 21.68 -47.84 5.71
C PRO A 161 21.24 -49.17 6.29
N ASP A 162 21.89 -49.65 7.35
CA ASP A 162 21.61 -50.93 7.97
C ASP A 162 20.56 -50.88 9.09
N VAL A 163 19.98 -49.70 9.34
CA VAL A 163 19.00 -49.48 10.40
C VAL A 163 17.60 -49.82 9.89
N THR A 164 16.75 -50.41 10.74
CA THR A 164 15.37 -50.75 10.36
C THR A 164 14.55 -49.46 10.09
N PRO A 165 13.56 -49.53 9.20
CA PRO A 165 12.69 -48.36 8.92
C PRO A 165 12.00 -47.80 10.17
N GLN A 166 11.64 -48.71 11.13
CA GLN A 166 11.04 -48.33 12.38
C GLN A 166 12.02 -47.52 13.25
N ASP A 167 13.28 -47.97 13.40
CA ASP A 167 14.30 -47.27 14.17
C ASP A 167 14.64 -45.91 13.56
N VAL A 168 14.59 -45.80 12.22
CA VAL A 168 14.77 -44.49 11.54
C VAL A 168 13.66 -43.52 11.95
N ILE A 169 12.39 -43.94 11.89
CA ILE A 169 11.24 -43.10 12.24
C ILE A 169 11.28 -42.71 13.71
N GLU A 170 11.59 -43.67 14.60
CA GLU A 170 11.78 -43.39 16.04
C GLU A 170 12.90 -42.38 16.30
N THR A 171 14.00 -42.50 15.58
CA THR A 171 15.11 -41.52 15.66
C THR A 171 14.67 -40.11 15.21
N LEU A 172 13.87 -40.03 14.17
CA LEU A 172 13.30 -38.79 13.69
C LEU A 172 12.36 -38.18 14.74
N GLU A 173 11.49 -38.95 15.37
CA GLU A 173 10.60 -38.48 16.43
C GLU A 173 11.35 -37.95 17.66
N VAL A 174 12.41 -38.65 18.11
CA VAL A 174 13.27 -38.18 19.20
C VAL A 174 13.98 -36.88 18.82
N SER A 175 14.49 -36.81 17.59
CA SER A 175 15.15 -35.58 17.09
C SER A 175 14.21 -34.40 17.05
N GLN A 176 12.96 -34.62 16.67
CA GLN A 176 11.88 -33.60 16.66
C GLN A 176 11.63 -33.04 18.05
N VAL A 177 11.43 -33.90 19.06
CA VAL A 177 11.17 -33.44 20.44
C VAL A 177 12.29 -32.52 20.93
N LEU A 178 13.55 -32.92 20.71
CA LEU A 178 14.71 -32.13 21.11
C LEU A 178 14.83 -30.83 20.32
N HIS A 179 14.60 -30.89 19.01
CA HIS A 179 14.61 -29.73 18.13
C HIS A 179 13.57 -28.67 18.54
N VAL A 180 12.31 -29.10 18.74
CA VAL A 180 11.22 -28.21 19.16
C VAL A 180 11.52 -27.57 20.51
N LYS A 181 12.04 -28.37 21.48
CA LYS A 181 12.46 -27.86 22.79
C LYS A 181 13.54 -26.76 22.65
N LEU A 182 14.55 -27.00 21.85
CA LEU A 182 15.61 -26.02 21.57
C LEU A 182 15.03 -24.74 20.96
N CYS A 183 14.18 -24.86 19.94
CA CYS A 183 13.57 -23.70 19.27
C CYS A 183 12.69 -22.88 20.23
N VAL A 184 11.86 -23.56 21.07
CA VAL A 184 11.02 -22.90 22.08
C VAL A 184 11.86 -22.08 23.06
N LEU A 185 12.95 -22.66 23.56
CA LEU A 185 13.84 -22.00 24.55
C LEU A 185 14.63 -20.84 23.92
N LEU A 186 15.13 -21.03 22.70
CA LEU A 186 15.84 -19.97 21.96
C LEU A 186 14.90 -18.79 21.67
N LEU A 187 13.69 -19.06 21.24
CA LEU A 187 12.69 -18.03 21.03
C LEU A 187 12.23 -17.36 22.33
N HIS A 188 12.16 -18.13 23.44
CA HIS A 188 11.85 -17.58 24.75
C HIS A 188 12.95 -16.63 25.24
N SER A 189 14.21 -16.93 24.95
CA SER A 189 15.35 -16.04 25.28
C SER A 189 15.52 -14.86 24.30
N GLY A 190 14.67 -14.73 23.27
CA GLY A 190 14.74 -13.66 22.28
C GLY A 190 15.75 -13.92 21.15
N SER A 191 16.38 -15.09 21.08
CA SER A 191 17.39 -15.47 20.09
C SER A 191 16.76 -16.06 18.82
N SER A 192 15.98 -15.27 18.08
CA SER A 192 15.30 -15.73 16.86
C SER A 192 16.27 -16.21 15.77
N VAL A 193 17.43 -15.58 15.64
CA VAL A 193 18.47 -15.97 14.67
C VAL A 193 19.01 -17.36 14.97
N GLU A 194 19.27 -17.67 16.26
CA GLU A 194 19.73 -19.01 16.66
C GLU A 194 18.63 -20.07 16.47
N ALA A 195 17.37 -19.72 16.68
CA ALA A 195 16.25 -20.61 16.42
C ALA A 195 16.12 -20.94 14.92
N VAL A 196 16.29 -19.95 14.05
CA VAL A 196 16.34 -20.15 12.58
C VAL A 196 17.50 -21.04 12.20
N HIS A 197 18.70 -20.79 12.74
CA HIS A 197 19.85 -21.65 12.48
C HIS A 197 19.60 -23.08 12.96
N GLN A 198 18.91 -23.27 14.09
CA GLN A 198 18.58 -24.58 14.64
C GLN A 198 17.65 -25.38 13.72
N ILE A 199 16.64 -24.76 13.11
CA ILE A 199 15.77 -25.47 12.15
C ILE A 199 16.54 -25.80 10.86
N GLU A 200 17.36 -24.89 10.34
CA GLU A 200 18.18 -25.12 9.15
C GLU A 200 19.13 -26.29 9.36
N GLU A 201 19.83 -26.34 10.50
CA GLU A 201 20.74 -27.43 10.86
C GLU A 201 19.97 -28.75 11.05
N HIS A 202 18.80 -28.73 11.71
CA HIS A 202 17.94 -29.88 11.90
C HIS A 202 17.50 -30.47 10.54
N MET A 203 17.01 -29.66 9.66
CA MET A 203 16.55 -30.10 8.33
C MET A 203 17.73 -30.58 7.49
N ARG A 204 18.88 -29.91 7.55
CA ARG A 204 20.10 -30.35 6.85
C ARG A 204 20.58 -31.70 7.33
N ARG A 205 20.58 -31.95 8.65
CA ARG A 205 21.04 -33.23 9.23
C ARG A 205 20.15 -34.41 8.85
N TRP A 206 18.82 -34.17 8.86
CA TRP A 206 17.84 -35.25 8.72
C TRP A 206 17.19 -35.37 7.35
N SER A 207 17.66 -34.65 6.33
CA SER A 207 17.06 -34.67 4.99
C SER A 207 17.53 -35.82 4.11
N THR A 208 18.82 -36.14 4.13
CA THR A 208 19.43 -36.99 3.09
C THR A 208 19.59 -38.44 3.54
N ALA A 209 20.05 -38.65 4.78
CA ALA A 209 20.34 -40.02 5.29
C ALA A 209 19.07 -40.85 5.45
N PRO A 210 17.97 -40.33 6.08
CA PRO A 210 16.70 -41.07 6.17
C PRO A 210 16.10 -41.37 4.80
N LEU A 211 16.16 -40.43 3.87
CA LEU A 211 15.64 -40.62 2.51
C LEU A 211 16.30 -41.82 1.78
N LYS A 212 17.58 -42.04 2.03
CA LYS A 212 18.32 -43.17 1.45
C LYS A 212 18.10 -44.48 2.18
N ALA A 213 17.79 -44.42 3.47
CA ALA A 213 17.61 -45.60 4.33
C ALA A 213 16.17 -46.14 4.33
N LEU A 214 15.18 -45.28 4.06
CA LEU A 214 13.78 -45.68 4.09
C LEU A 214 13.34 -46.33 2.77
N PRO A 215 12.51 -47.39 2.84
CA PRO A 215 11.85 -47.96 1.68
C PRO A 215 10.76 -47.01 1.16
N ARG A 216 10.31 -47.22 -0.09
CA ARG A 216 9.34 -46.34 -0.76
C ARG A 216 8.05 -46.17 0.02
N GLU A 217 7.57 -47.20 0.65
CA GLU A 217 6.34 -47.24 1.45
C GLU A 217 6.40 -46.33 2.70
N ALA A 218 7.58 -46.08 3.21
CA ALA A 218 7.80 -45.23 4.38
C ALA A 218 8.06 -43.76 4.01
N LEU A 219 8.29 -43.45 2.73
CA LEU A 219 8.56 -42.06 2.27
C LEU A 219 7.41 -41.10 2.56
N PRO A 220 6.12 -41.42 2.38
CA PRO A 220 5.03 -40.53 2.75
C PRO A 220 5.10 -40.14 4.24
N THR A 221 5.38 -41.06 5.12
CA THR A 221 5.54 -40.79 6.56
C THR A 221 6.74 -39.88 6.85
N PHE A 222 7.85 -40.06 6.13
CA PHE A 222 9.02 -39.20 6.23
C PHE A 222 8.73 -37.76 5.77
N HIS A 223 8.08 -37.63 4.63
CA HIS A 223 7.69 -36.28 4.13
C HIS A 223 6.67 -35.61 5.06
N ARG A 224 5.74 -36.37 5.67
CA ARG A 224 4.85 -35.88 6.71
C ARG A 224 5.62 -35.35 7.90
N TRP A 225 6.64 -36.09 8.38
CA TRP A 225 7.49 -35.66 9.46
C TRP A 225 8.22 -34.34 9.10
N ARG A 226 8.77 -34.23 7.89
CA ARG A 226 9.44 -33.02 7.41
C ARG A 226 8.47 -31.81 7.38
N SER A 227 7.27 -32.02 6.84
CA SER A 227 6.21 -31.01 6.80
C SER A 227 5.89 -30.50 8.21
N HIS A 228 5.73 -31.43 9.15
CA HIS A 228 5.41 -31.10 10.54
C HIS A 228 6.52 -30.28 11.23
N GLN A 229 7.80 -30.53 10.94
CA GLN A 229 8.90 -29.72 11.49
C GLN A 229 8.74 -28.24 11.10
N TYR A 230 8.49 -28.00 9.83
CA TYR A 230 8.32 -26.63 9.32
C TYR A 230 7.03 -25.96 9.84
N ASP A 231 5.91 -26.69 9.88
CA ASP A 231 4.63 -26.17 10.38
C ASP A 231 4.74 -25.72 11.85
N VAL A 232 5.24 -26.61 12.73
CA VAL A 232 5.45 -26.30 14.16
C VAL A 232 6.39 -25.10 14.33
N PHE A 233 7.47 -25.04 13.58
CA PHE A 233 8.39 -23.91 13.67
C PHE A 233 7.76 -22.61 13.18
N GLY A 234 6.96 -22.66 12.12
CA GLY A 234 6.16 -21.52 11.64
C GLY A 234 5.21 -20.99 12.71
N ASP A 235 4.50 -21.89 13.40
CA ASP A 235 3.62 -21.53 14.52
C ASP A 235 4.38 -20.93 15.70
N LEU A 236 5.55 -21.45 16.04
CA LEU A 236 6.41 -20.91 17.10
C LEU A 236 6.89 -19.49 16.79
N LEU A 237 7.20 -19.18 15.54
CA LEU A 237 7.60 -17.86 15.10
C LEU A 237 6.42 -16.87 15.07
N ASN A 238 5.23 -17.34 14.69
CA ASN A 238 4.04 -16.50 14.54
C ASN A 238 3.69 -15.71 15.82
N GLY A 239 3.86 -16.32 17.00
CA GLY A 239 3.61 -15.66 18.27
C GLY A 239 4.70 -14.68 18.75
N ARG A 240 5.79 -14.49 17.99
CA ARG A 240 6.99 -13.75 18.43
C ARG A 240 7.33 -12.54 17.59
N LEU A 241 6.78 -12.41 16.39
CA LEU A 241 7.04 -11.29 15.49
C LEU A 241 5.87 -10.29 15.53
N PRO A 242 6.17 -8.96 15.52
CA PRO A 242 5.12 -7.98 15.33
C PRO A 242 4.55 -8.09 13.90
N ALA A 243 3.23 -7.97 13.76
CA ALA A 243 2.58 -7.93 12.46
C ALA A 243 2.14 -6.47 12.16
N PRO A 244 2.52 -5.86 11.03
CA PRO A 244 3.38 -6.40 9.97
C PRO A 244 4.87 -6.45 10.38
N ALA A 245 5.62 -7.37 9.78
CA ALA A 245 7.05 -7.48 10.01
C ALA A 245 7.80 -6.21 9.56
N PRO A 246 8.86 -5.79 10.27
CA PRO A 246 9.67 -4.64 9.86
C PRO A 246 10.23 -4.78 8.44
N VAL A 247 10.31 -3.66 7.71
CA VAL A 247 10.90 -3.64 6.35
C VAL A 247 12.35 -4.11 6.41
N GLY A 248 12.69 -5.08 5.55
CA GLY A 248 14.04 -5.67 5.51
C GLY A 248 14.20 -6.94 6.34
N THR A 249 13.15 -7.46 7.00
CA THR A 249 13.19 -8.76 7.67
C THR A 249 13.52 -9.87 6.65
N PRO A 250 14.55 -10.69 6.90
CA PRO A 250 14.88 -11.82 6.02
C PRO A 250 13.70 -12.79 5.89
N ARG A 251 13.53 -13.41 4.71
CA ARG A 251 12.43 -14.35 4.46
C ARG A 251 12.43 -15.51 5.45
N THR A 252 13.59 -16.00 5.87
CA THR A 252 13.77 -17.08 6.86
C THR A 252 13.31 -16.71 8.27
N HIS A 253 13.02 -15.44 8.54
CA HIS A 253 12.43 -15.00 9.80
C HIS A 253 10.90 -14.82 9.71
N LEU A 254 10.29 -15.06 8.54
CA LEU A 254 8.85 -14.96 8.35
C LEU A 254 8.17 -16.31 8.53
N PRO A 255 7.11 -16.43 9.34
CA PRO A 255 6.34 -17.68 9.49
C PRO A 255 5.84 -18.24 8.15
N ALA A 256 5.43 -17.36 7.23
CA ALA A 256 4.99 -17.74 5.89
C ALA A 256 5.99 -18.60 5.11
N PHE A 257 7.30 -18.36 5.28
CA PHE A 257 8.34 -19.15 4.64
C PHE A 257 8.29 -20.61 5.09
N TYR A 258 8.08 -20.84 6.37
CA TYR A 258 8.04 -22.18 6.96
C TYR A 258 6.75 -22.93 6.64
N PHE A 259 5.60 -22.24 6.65
CA PHE A 259 4.34 -22.84 6.20
C PHE A 259 4.40 -23.23 4.72
N HIS A 260 5.04 -22.42 3.89
CA HIS A 260 5.25 -22.76 2.48
C HIS A 260 6.20 -23.95 2.32
N ALA A 261 7.30 -24.00 3.09
CA ALA A 261 8.20 -25.16 3.11
C ALA A 261 7.50 -26.44 3.62
N ALA A 262 6.63 -26.32 4.62
CA ALA A 262 5.81 -27.42 5.11
C ALA A 262 4.88 -27.95 4.02
N ALA A 263 4.21 -27.06 3.30
CA ALA A 263 3.34 -27.39 2.18
C ALA A 263 4.10 -28.11 1.06
N HIS A 264 5.31 -27.65 0.73
CA HIS A 264 6.18 -28.32 -0.24
C HIS A 264 6.50 -29.78 0.16
N CYS A 265 6.82 -29.99 1.43
CA CYS A 265 7.02 -31.34 1.94
C CYS A 265 5.73 -32.18 1.89
N SER A 266 4.56 -31.58 2.05
CA SER A 266 3.28 -32.26 1.92
C SER A 266 2.96 -32.61 0.46
N ILE A 267 3.34 -31.76 -0.50
CA ILE A 267 3.26 -32.08 -1.94
C ILE A 267 4.18 -33.27 -2.29
N GLU A 268 5.43 -33.27 -1.77
CA GLU A 268 6.34 -34.43 -1.94
C GLU A 268 5.75 -35.68 -1.30
N ARG A 269 5.07 -35.58 -0.16
CA ARG A 269 4.34 -36.67 0.48
C ARG A 269 3.27 -37.24 -0.43
N ARG A 270 2.46 -36.40 -1.08
CA ARG A 270 1.42 -36.80 -2.02
C ARG A 270 2.03 -37.56 -3.21
N GLN A 271 3.10 -37.04 -3.80
CA GLN A 271 3.80 -37.68 -4.89
C GLN A 271 4.32 -39.08 -4.49
N ALA A 272 4.98 -39.15 -3.35
CA ALA A 272 5.45 -40.42 -2.81
C ALA A 272 4.32 -41.42 -2.49
N PHE A 273 3.16 -40.89 -2.07
CA PHE A 273 1.95 -41.72 -1.82
C PHE A 273 1.37 -42.23 -3.15
N ASP A 274 1.23 -41.36 -4.16
CA ASP A 274 0.75 -41.75 -5.50
C ASP A 274 1.68 -42.83 -6.10
N ASP A 275 3.01 -42.69 -6.00
CA ASP A 275 3.99 -43.67 -6.47
C ASP A 275 3.83 -45.04 -5.79
N VAL A 276 3.42 -45.07 -4.51
CA VAL A 276 3.19 -46.31 -3.76
C VAL A 276 1.86 -46.95 -4.16
N VAL A 277 0.80 -46.15 -4.32
CA VAL A 277 -0.54 -46.65 -4.70
C VAL A 277 -0.54 -47.18 -6.13
N ASP A 278 0.09 -46.47 -7.07
CA ASP A 278 0.15 -46.88 -8.49
C ASP A 278 1.00 -48.15 -8.68
N SER A 279 1.94 -48.46 -7.76
CA SER A 279 2.82 -49.61 -7.86
C SER A 279 2.29 -50.88 -7.20
N ASN A 280 1.28 -50.81 -6.32
CA ASN A 280 0.80 -51.95 -5.53
C ASN A 280 -0.71 -51.87 -5.31
N GLU A 281 -1.41 -53.04 -5.39
CA GLU A 281 -2.77 -53.14 -4.90
C GLU A 281 -2.81 -52.86 -3.39
N VAL A 282 -3.66 -51.93 -2.96
CA VAL A 282 -3.85 -51.58 -1.55
C VAL A 282 -4.48 -52.81 -0.88
N PRO A 283 -3.85 -53.43 0.15
CA PRO A 283 -4.43 -54.58 0.81
C PRO A 283 -5.75 -54.22 1.51
N GLU A 284 -6.78 -55.03 1.33
CA GLU A 284 -8.11 -54.86 1.97
C GLU A 284 -8.04 -55.02 3.53
N MET A 285 -6.90 -55.34 4.08
CA MET A 285 -6.76 -55.61 5.51
C MET A 285 -6.51 -54.37 6.30
N GLU A 286 -7.51 -53.86 7.05
CA GLU A 286 -7.36 -52.83 8.07
C GLU A 286 -6.48 -53.32 9.24
N VAL A 287 -5.23 -52.89 9.28
CA VAL A 287 -4.39 -53.06 10.47
C VAL A 287 -4.72 -51.92 11.43
N LYS A 288 -5.51 -52.19 12.46
CA LYS A 288 -5.77 -51.27 13.56
C LYS A 288 -4.59 -51.25 14.52
N VAL A 289 -3.98 -50.08 14.67
CA VAL A 289 -2.80 -49.86 15.49
C VAL A 289 -3.15 -49.01 16.70
N GLU A 290 -2.74 -49.45 17.89
CA GLU A 290 -2.83 -48.66 19.11
C GLU A 290 -1.45 -48.09 19.47
N HIS A 291 -1.42 -46.82 19.84
CA HIS A 291 -0.23 -46.17 20.36
C HIS A 291 -0.01 -46.60 21.82
N ALA A 292 1.12 -47.29 22.09
CA ALA A 292 1.56 -47.56 23.46
C ALA A 292 2.09 -46.27 24.14
N SER A 293 2.23 -46.36 25.46
CA SER A 293 2.66 -45.22 26.32
C SER A 293 4.09 -44.71 26.02
N PHE A 294 4.84 -45.37 25.15
CA PHE A 294 6.22 -45.04 24.83
C PHE A 294 6.43 -45.00 23.32
N VAL A 295 7.31 -44.13 22.89
CA VAL A 295 7.80 -44.08 21.50
C VAL A 295 8.38 -45.42 21.13
N GLY A 296 7.99 -45.98 19.99
CA GLY A 296 8.52 -47.26 19.52
C GLY A 296 7.72 -48.52 19.90
N GLN A 297 6.60 -48.35 20.57
CA GLN A 297 5.75 -49.50 20.94
C GLN A 297 4.38 -49.41 20.27
N LEU A 298 4.38 -49.52 18.95
CA LEU A 298 3.14 -49.71 18.21
C LEU A 298 2.67 -51.13 18.34
N LYS A 299 1.39 -51.34 18.70
CA LYS A 299 0.76 -52.67 18.89
C LYS A 299 -0.40 -52.82 17.91
N VAL A 300 -0.71 -54.05 17.55
CA VAL A 300 -1.96 -54.36 16.85
C VAL A 300 -3.12 -54.23 17.86
N ALA A 301 -4.15 -53.48 17.48
CA ALA A 301 -5.33 -53.26 18.33
C ALA A 301 -5.99 -54.58 18.74
N GLY A 302 -6.17 -54.79 20.05
CA GLY A 302 -6.84 -55.98 20.58
C GLY A 302 -5.93 -57.18 20.86
N THR A 303 -4.60 -57.04 20.75
CA THR A 303 -3.63 -58.10 21.16
C THR A 303 -2.86 -57.66 22.39
N ASP A 304 -2.74 -58.55 23.38
CA ASP A 304 -1.96 -58.30 24.58
C ASP A 304 -0.44 -58.37 24.25
N ASP A 305 0.22 -57.23 24.37
CA ASP A 305 1.66 -57.00 24.49
C ASP A 305 2.63 -57.39 23.33
N GLU A 306 2.20 -57.83 22.16
CA GLU A 306 3.12 -58.07 21.05
C GLU A 306 3.35 -56.82 20.20
N PRO A 307 4.64 -56.44 19.95
CA PRO A 307 4.96 -55.36 19.04
C PRO A 307 4.63 -55.74 17.59
N LEU A 308 4.30 -54.74 16.76
CA LEU A 308 4.10 -54.93 15.32
C LEU A 308 5.31 -55.62 14.69
N THR A 309 5.04 -56.62 13.85
CA THR A 309 6.09 -57.19 12.98
C THR A 309 6.46 -56.19 11.89
N ALA A 310 7.65 -56.35 11.30
CA ALA A 310 8.10 -55.45 10.21
C ALA A 310 7.11 -55.41 9.01
N GLU A 311 6.51 -56.58 8.68
CA GLU A 311 5.51 -56.68 7.60
C GLU A 311 4.20 -55.94 7.97
N GLN A 312 3.71 -56.13 9.19
CA GLN A 312 2.53 -55.42 9.70
C GLN A 312 2.77 -53.90 9.77
N TYR A 313 3.96 -53.48 10.14
CA TYR A 313 4.35 -52.07 10.17
C TYR A 313 4.37 -51.47 8.77
N MET A 314 4.92 -52.19 7.79
CA MET A 314 4.91 -51.73 6.40
C MET A 314 3.49 -51.66 5.82
N THR A 315 2.63 -52.62 6.14
CA THR A 315 1.21 -52.62 5.76
C THR A 315 0.48 -51.45 6.41
N TYR A 316 0.73 -51.15 7.69
CA TYR A 316 0.18 -50.00 8.39
C TYR A 316 0.59 -48.69 7.71
N LEU A 317 1.87 -48.53 7.33
CA LEU A 317 2.34 -47.31 6.64
C LEU A 317 1.66 -47.07 5.29
N ARG A 318 1.25 -48.14 4.56
CA ARG A 318 0.53 -48.05 3.29
C ARG A 318 -0.93 -47.55 3.45
N VAL A 319 -1.58 -47.93 4.56
CA VAL A 319 -3.01 -47.67 4.80
C VAL A 319 -3.24 -46.43 5.66
N LYS A 320 -2.20 -45.95 6.33
CA LYS A 320 -2.29 -44.82 7.28
C LYS A 320 -2.81 -43.50 6.67
N ASP A 321 -2.43 -43.23 5.45
CA ASP A 321 -2.73 -41.97 4.78
C ASP A 321 -3.78 -42.19 3.67
N THR A 322 -4.67 -41.22 3.51
CA THR A 322 -5.57 -41.12 2.35
C THR A 322 -5.18 -39.92 1.50
N ARG A 323 -5.47 -40.00 0.20
CA ARG A 323 -5.18 -38.92 -0.75
C ARG A 323 -5.89 -37.62 -0.35
N ASP A 324 -7.15 -37.71 0.06
CA ASP A 324 -7.96 -36.58 0.46
C ASP A 324 -7.42 -35.90 1.73
N ASP A 325 -6.94 -36.66 2.69
CA ASP A 325 -6.33 -36.13 3.90
C ASP A 325 -5.03 -35.37 3.61
N ILE A 326 -4.20 -35.90 2.71
CA ILE A 326 -2.95 -35.24 2.30
C ILE A 326 -3.23 -33.92 1.59
N SER A 327 -4.17 -33.91 0.64
CA SER A 327 -4.54 -32.69 -0.09
C SER A 327 -5.13 -31.65 0.83
N ARG A 328 -5.98 -32.02 1.79
CA ARG A 328 -6.54 -31.13 2.80
C ARG A 328 -5.47 -30.50 3.69
N GLU A 329 -4.54 -31.28 4.24
CA GLU A 329 -3.41 -30.77 5.02
C GLU A 329 -2.55 -29.81 4.20
N THR A 330 -2.30 -30.12 2.93
CA THR A 330 -1.52 -29.26 2.03
C THR A 330 -2.22 -27.93 1.76
N ILE A 331 -3.53 -27.96 1.49
CA ILE A 331 -4.35 -26.76 1.29
C ILE A 331 -4.34 -25.89 2.55
N GLU A 332 -4.48 -26.47 3.74
CA GLU A 332 -4.42 -25.75 5.02
C GLU A 332 -3.06 -25.04 5.20
N LEU A 333 -1.95 -25.72 4.92
CA LEU A 333 -0.60 -25.16 5.01
C LEU A 333 -0.36 -24.03 4.00
N LEU A 334 -0.79 -24.22 2.75
CA LEU A 334 -0.69 -23.18 1.72
C LEU A 334 -1.55 -21.97 2.05
N THR A 335 -2.73 -22.19 2.63
CA THR A 335 -3.62 -21.11 3.08
C THR A 335 -2.99 -20.32 4.24
N LYS A 336 -2.44 -21.01 5.25
CA LYS A 336 -1.66 -20.38 6.32
C LYS A 336 -0.53 -19.52 5.73
N ALA A 337 0.25 -20.09 4.81
CA ALA A 337 1.35 -19.36 4.16
C ALA A 337 0.85 -18.13 3.42
N HIS A 338 -0.24 -18.25 2.65
CA HIS A 338 -0.87 -17.17 1.91
C HIS A 338 -1.28 -16.02 2.84
N ASP A 339 -1.99 -16.32 3.93
CA ASP A 339 -2.50 -15.32 4.87
C ASP A 339 -1.36 -14.58 5.57
N HIS A 340 -0.30 -15.31 5.94
CA HIS A 340 0.89 -14.70 6.54
C HIS A 340 1.68 -13.85 5.54
N TYR A 341 1.82 -14.27 4.28
CA TYR A 341 2.43 -13.41 3.25
C TYR A 341 1.60 -12.15 2.99
N LYS A 342 0.28 -12.27 2.93
CA LYS A 342 -0.65 -11.15 2.75
C LYS A 342 -0.54 -10.14 3.91
N THR A 343 -0.49 -10.62 5.14
CA THR A 343 -0.41 -9.77 6.35
C THR A 343 0.95 -9.05 6.46
N ASN A 344 2.04 -9.70 6.06
CA ASN A 344 3.38 -9.17 6.18
C ASN A 344 3.85 -8.36 4.96
N SER A 345 3.13 -8.40 3.85
CA SER A 345 3.45 -7.66 2.61
C SER A 345 2.80 -6.29 2.59
N ALA A 346 3.22 -5.37 3.46
CA ALA A 346 2.82 -3.98 3.37
C ALA A 346 3.33 -3.36 2.05
N GLY A 347 2.52 -3.42 0.99
CA GLY A 347 2.74 -2.73 -0.28
C GLY A 347 3.32 -3.53 -1.44
N THR A 348 3.73 -4.79 -1.26
CA THR A 348 4.24 -5.65 -2.35
C THR A 348 3.40 -6.92 -2.57
N ALA A 349 2.12 -6.85 -2.29
CA ALA A 349 1.16 -7.98 -2.39
C ALA A 349 0.98 -8.58 -3.81
N GLY A 350 1.73 -8.12 -4.79
CA GLY A 350 1.75 -8.64 -6.16
C GLY A 350 3.06 -9.34 -6.55
N GLY A 351 3.90 -9.71 -5.59
CA GLY A 351 5.20 -10.32 -5.91
C GLY A 351 5.08 -11.71 -6.51
N ARG A 352 6.12 -12.10 -7.27
CA ARG A 352 6.24 -13.41 -7.96
C ARG A 352 6.03 -14.59 -7.03
N THR A 353 6.53 -14.50 -5.79
CA THR A 353 6.35 -15.53 -4.75
C THR A 353 4.87 -15.76 -4.41
N PHE A 354 4.07 -14.70 -4.38
CA PHE A 354 2.63 -14.79 -4.11
C PHE A 354 1.88 -15.49 -5.24
N ALA A 355 2.21 -15.17 -6.50
CA ALA A 355 1.63 -15.85 -7.65
C ALA A 355 1.99 -17.35 -7.69
N THR A 356 3.24 -17.70 -7.33
CA THR A 356 3.67 -19.09 -7.23
C THR A 356 2.88 -19.85 -6.16
N LEU A 357 2.71 -19.24 -4.99
CA LEU A 357 1.94 -19.83 -3.89
C LEU A 357 0.48 -20.08 -4.25
N ILE A 358 -0.18 -19.08 -4.88
CA ILE A 358 -1.57 -19.25 -5.33
C ILE A 358 -1.67 -20.34 -6.40
N ARG A 359 -0.69 -20.46 -7.30
CA ARG A 359 -0.65 -21.54 -8.28
C ARG A 359 -0.52 -22.91 -7.64
N GLU A 360 0.33 -23.04 -6.63
CA GLU A 360 0.48 -24.29 -5.88
C GLU A 360 -0.82 -24.65 -5.15
N LEU A 361 -1.46 -23.67 -4.51
CA LEU A 361 -2.76 -23.84 -3.86
C LEU A 361 -3.84 -24.27 -4.86
N ALA A 362 -3.88 -23.63 -6.04
CA ALA A 362 -4.80 -23.99 -7.10
C ALA A 362 -4.58 -25.43 -7.62
N ASN A 363 -3.31 -25.85 -7.74
CA ASN A 363 -2.97 -27.21 -8.12
C ASN A 363 -3.46 -28.24 -7.08
N GLU A 364 -3.35 -27.93 -5.79
CA GLU A 364 -3.83 -28.83 -4.75
C GLU A 364 -5.37 -28.93 -4.72
N TYR A 365 -6.09 -27.83 -4.96
CA TYR A 365 -7.55 -27.89 -5.17
C TYR A 365 -7.92 -28.73 -6.40
N LEU A 366 -7.14 -28.62 -7.47
CA LEU A 366 -7.33 -29.45 -8.66
C LEU A 366 -7.14 -30.95 -8.35
N HIS A 367 -6.10 -31.29 -7.58
CA HIS A 367 -5.84 -32.66 -7.16
C HIS A 367 -6.92 -33.18 -6.17
N ALA A 368 -7.47 -32.30 -5.34
CA ALA A 368 -8.57 -32.63 -4.44
C ALA A 368 -9.93 -32.77 -5.16
N GLY A 369 -10.00 -32.44 -6.46
CA GLY A 369 -11.23 -32.49 -7.25
C GLY A 369 -12.16 -31.30 -7.03
N ASP A 370 -11.75 -30.26 -6.28
CA ASP A 370 -12.48 -28.98 -6.13
C ASP A 370 -12.13 -28.06 -7.32
N TYR A 371 -12.78 -28.33 -8.44
CA TYR A 371 -12.54 -27.58 -9.69
C TYR A 371 -13.00 -26.12 -9.60
N GLU A 372 -14.00 -25.81 -8.77
CA GLU A 372 -14.51 -24.45 -8.64
C GLU A 372 -13.51 -23.53 -7.94
N SER A 373 -12.95 -23.98 -6.82
CA SER A 373 -11.92 -23.24 -6.08
C SER A 373 -10.62 -23.14 -6.89
N ALA A 374 -10.22 -24.23 -7.56
CA ALA A 374 -9.06 -24.26 -8.45
C ALA A 374 -9.20 -23.24 -9.58
N LEU A 375 -10.36 -23.18 -10.26
CA LEU A 375 -10.64 -22.25 -11.35
C LEU A 375 -10.47 -20.79 -10.93
N LYS A 376 -11.04 -20.41 -9.78
CA LYS A 376 -10.96 -19.04 -9.24
C LYS A 376 -9.51 -18.61 -8.97
N LEU A 377 -8.72 -19.51 -8.37
CA LEU A 377 -7.33 -19.24 -8.05
C LEU A 377 -6.45 -19.19 -9.29
N PHE A 378 -6.61 -20.13 -10.24
CA PHE A 378 -5.87 -20.10 -11.50
C PHE A 378 -6.18 -18.85 -12.33
N LYS A 379 -7.42 -18.36 -12.35
CA LYS A 379 -7.78 -17.08 -12.96
C LYS A 379 -6.97 -15.93 -12.37
N THR A 380 -6.84 -15.90 -11.05
CA THR A 380 -6.04 -14.86 -10.36
C THR A 380 -4.56 -14.91 -10.76
N VAL A 381 -3.99 -16.11 -10.86
CA VAL A 381 -2.58 -16.28 -11.28
C VAL A 381 -2.40 -15.92 -12.75
N ALA A 382 -3.33 -16.30 -13.61
CA ALA A 382 -3.29 -16.02 -15.05
C ALA A 382 -3.22 -14.51 -15.33
N VAL A 383 -3.97 -13.68 -14.56
CA VAL A 383 -3.90 -12.20 -14.66
C VAL A 383 -2.48 -11.69 -14.40
N VAL A 384 -1.78 -12.25 -13.40
CA VAL A 384 -0.41 -11.85 -13.10
C VAL A 384 0.54 -12.25 -14.23
N TYR A 385 0.44 -13.48 -14.72
CA TYR A 385 1.32 -14.00 -15.76
C TYR A 385 1.10 -13.29 -17.12
N ARG A 386 -0.13 -12.91 -17.45
CA ARG A 386 -0.44 -12.09 -18.63
C ARG A 386 0.23 -10.72 -18.53
N ARG A 387 0.08 -10.04 -17.39
CA ARG A 387 0.69 -8.72 -17.17
C ARG A 387 2.22 -8.76 -17.24
N GLU A 388 2.84 -9.80 -16.72
CA GLU A 388 4.29 -9.97 -16.71
C GLU A 388 4.82 -10.60 -18.03
N LYS A 389 3.94 -11.00 -18.96
CA LYS A 389 4.25 -11.66 -20.24
C LYS A 389 5.03 -12.98 -20.08
N TRP A 390 4.66 -13.80 -19.07
CA TRP A 390 5.27 -15.11 -18.84
C TRP A 390 4.49 -16.21 -19.55
N ASN A 391 4.60 -16.24 -20.87
CA ASN A 391 3.75 -17.06 -21.74
C ASN A 391 3.86 -18.58 -21.47
N GLU A 392 5.06 -19.10 -21.17
CA GLU A 392 5.24 -20.53 -20.82
C GLU A 392 4.49 -20.92 -19.54
N LEU A 393 4.62 -20.10 -18.49
CA LEU A 393 3.92 -20.32 -17.23
C LEU A 393 2.42 -20.11 -17.38
N LEU A 394 2.02 -19.14 -18.17
CA LEU A 394 0.62 -18.88 -18.51
C LEU A 394 0.01 -20.09 -19.20
N CYS A 395 0.69 -20.66 -20.20
CA CYS A 395 0.20 -21.84 -20.89
C CYS A 395 -0.05 -23.03 -19.94
N SER A 396 0.87 -23.28 -19.00
CA SER A 396 0.69 -24.33 -18.00
C SER A 396 -0.54 -24.09 -17.10
N VAL A 397 -0.81 -22.83 -16.74
CA VAL A 397 -2.00 -22.46 -15.97
C VAL A 397 -3.28 -22.59 -16.81
N LEU A 398 -3.24 -22.18 -18.08
CA LEU A 398 -4.38 -22.31 -19.00
C LEU A 398 -4.75 -23.78 -19.25
N MET A 399 -3.78 -24.70 -19.30
CA MET A 399 -4.05 -26.14 -19.37
C MET A 399 -4.85 -26.63 -18.16
N ASN A 400 -4.48 -26.18 -16.96
CA ASN A 400 -5.21 -26.52 -15.74
C ASN A 400 -6.60 -25.87 -15.72
N LEU A 401 -6.72 -24.60 -16.13
CA LEU A 401 -8.00 -23.91 -16.29
C LEU A 401 -8.93 -24.65 -17.27
N LYS A 402 -8.37 -25.08 -18.41
CA LYS A 402 -9.11 -25.90 -19.41
C LYS A 402 -9.66 -27.17 -18.80
N THR A 403 -8.86 -27.84 -17.94
CA THR A 403 -9.27 -29.06 -17.25
C THR A 403 -10.41 -28.76 -16.25
N CYS A 404 -10.31 -27.68 -15.48
CA CYS A 404 -11.34 -27.24 -14.55
C CYS A 404 -12.65 -26.86 -15.27
N ALA A 405 -12.58 -26.04 -16.32
CA ALA A 405 -13.73 -25.60 -17.07
C ALA A 405 -14.48 -26.81 -17.70
N LYS A 406 -13.73 -27.77 -18.25
CA LYS A 406 -14.29 -29.01 -18.79
C LYS A 406 -15.00 -29.86 -17.72
N ALA A 407 -14.42 -29.97 -16.52
CA ALA A 407 -15.02 -30.72 -15.41
C ALA A 407 -16.29 -30.06 -14.91
N LEU A 408 -16.33 -28.74 -14.88
CA LEU A 408 -17.49 -27.94 -14.46
C LEU A 408 -18.55 -27.78 -15.54
N ARG A 409 -18.28 -28.26 -16.78
CA ARG A 409 -19.13 -28.10 -17.97
C ARG A 409 -19.43 -26.63 -18.31
N ASP A 410 -18.48 -25.73 -18.03
CA ASP A 410 -18.54 -24.33 -18.43
C ASP A 410 -17.97 -24.20 -19.85
N ASN A 411 -18.87 -24.30 -20.84
CA ASN A 411 -18.47 -24.31 -22.25
C ASN A 411 -17.96 -22.94 -22.72
N GLU A 412 -18.47 -21.83 -22.16
CA GLU A 412 -18.04 -20.49 -22.51
C GLU A 412 -16.59 -20.25 -22.04
N GLU A 413 -16.32 -20.51 -20.78
CA GLU A 413 -14.97 -20.37 -20.22
C GLU A 413 -13.98 -21.33 -20.89
N TYR A 414 -14.41 -22.58 -21.14
CA TYR A 414 -13.60 -23.55 -21.87
C TYR A 414 -13.19 -23.06 -23.25
N LEU A 415 -14.11 -22.43 -23.99
CA LEU A 415 -13.88 -21.89 -25.31
C LEU A 415 -12.90 -20.71 -25.26
N ASN A 416 -13.13 -19.77 -24.33
CA ASN A 416 -12.25 -18.62 -24.12
C ASN A 416 -10.81 -19.03 -23.81
N ILE A 417 -10.62 -20.01 -22.92
CA ILE A 417 -9.30 -20.56 -22.60
C ILE A 417 -8.65 -21.22 -23.83
N CYS A 418 -9.41 -22.00 -24.60
CA CYS A 418 -8.89 -22.64 -25.79
C CYS A 418 -8.46 -21.62 -26.85
N LEU A 419 -9.21 -20.55 -27.05
CA LEU A 419 -8.86 -19.46 -27.98
C LEU A 419 -7.60 -18.71 -27.50
N GLU A 420 -7.49 -18.41 -26.23
CA GLU A 420 -6.30 -17.80 -25.66
C GLU A 420 -5.05 -18.67 -25.87
N MET A 421 -5.15 -19.98 -25.56
CA MET A 421 -4.05 -20.91 -25.79
C MET A 421 -3.67 -21.05 -27.27
N ALA A 422 -4.66 -21.04 -28.17
CA ALA A 422 -4.44 -21.13 -29.59
C ALA A 422 -3.65 -19.95 -30.17
N ALA A 423 -3.74 -18.79 -29.53
CA ALA A 423 -3.06 -17.58 -29.96
C ALA A 423 -1.64 -17.41 -29.34
N LEU A 424 -1.28 -18.21 -28.33
CA LEU A 424 0.04 -18.21 -27.68
C LEU A 424 1.07 -19.12 -28.39
N HIS A 425 0.91 -19.41 -29.66
CA HIS A 425 1.73 -20.40 -30.38
C HIS A 425 3.24 -20.09 -30.43
N GLU A 426 3.63 -18.83 -30.43
CA GLU A 426 5.06 -18.43 -30.40
C GLU A 426 5.81 -18.94 -29.17
N ALA A 427 5.09 -19.13 -28.04
CA ALA A 427 5.66 -19.64 -26.80
C ALA A 427 5.47 -21.16 -26.60
N THR A 428 4.55 -21.81 -27.33
CA THR A 428 4.09 -23.19 -27.07
C THR A 428 3.64 -23.92 -28.31
N ASP A 429 4.55 -24.16 -29.26
CA ASP A 429 4.25 -24.80 -30.52
C ASP A 429 3.51 -26.15 -30.41
N GLU A 430 3.71 -26.89 -29.31
CA GLU A 430 3.09 -28.21 -29.09
C GLU A 430 1.60 -28.17 -28.74
N HIS A 431 1.17 -27.14 -27.97
CA HIS A 431 -0.17 -27.10 -27.38
C HIS A 431 -1.17 -26.24 -28.16
N ALA A 432 -0.71 -25.24 -28.89
CA ALA A 432 -1.57 -24.29 -29.60
C ALA A 432 -2.42 -24.94 -30.68
N PRO A 433 -1.91 -25.85 -31.56
CA PRO A 433 -2.75 -26.53 -32.58
C PRO A 433 -3.85 -27.39 -31.96
N SER A 434 -3.55 -28.08 -30.83
CA SER A 434 -4.56 -28.91 -30.18
C SER A 434 -5.60 -28.08 -29.44
N ALA A 435 -5.21 -26.89 -28.93
CA ALA A 435 -6.14 -25.94 -28.35
C ALA A 435 -7.05 -25.31 -29.39
N PHE A 436 -6.50 -24.96 -30.55
CA PHE A 436 -7.29 -24.45 -31.69
C PHE A 436 -8.30 -25.46 -32.20
N ALA A 437 -7.88 -26.72 -32.38
CA ALA A 437 -8.78 -27.81 -32.79
C ALA A 437 -9.89 -28.04 -31.72
N ALA A 438 -9.57 -27.92 -30.44
CA ALA A 438 -10.55 -28.02 -29.35
C ALA A 438 -11.54 -26.84 -29.37
N ALA A 439 -11.08 -25.62 -29.66
CA ALA A 439 -11.92 -24.45 -29.80
C ALA A 439 -12.91 -24.59 -30.99
N LEU A 440 -12.39 -25.02 -32.16
CA LEU A 440 -13.24 -25.28 -33.31
C LEU A 440 -14.26 -26.39 -33.05
N ALA A 441 -13.87 -27.45 -32.33
CA ALA A 441 -14.80 -28.51 -31.96
C ALA A 441 -15.92 -27.99 -31.03
N ALA A 442 -15.57 -27.15 -30.03
CA ALA A 442 -16.55 -26.53 -29.15
C ALA A 442 -17.48 -25.55 -29.89
N MET A 443 -16.97 -24.80 -30.86
CA MET A 443 -17.78 -23.90 -31.68
C MET A 443 -18.75 -24.67 -32.59
N ASN A 444 -18.42 -25.89 -33.00
CA ASN A 444 -19.24 -26.71 -33.89
C ASN A 444 -20.21 -27.65 -33.15
N GLU A 445 -20.29 -27.59 -31.81
CA GLU A 445 -21.30 -28.32 -31.06
C GLU A 445 -22.71 -27.86 -31.44
N PRO A 446 -23.66 -28.79 -31.72
CA PRO A 446 -25.02 -28.42 -32.12
C PRO A 446 -25.77 -27.68 -31.02
N ARG A 447 -26.35 -26.54 -31.37
CA ARG A 447 -27.13 -25.66 -30.47
C ARG A 447 -28.63 -25.83 -30.68
N GLY A 448 -29.39 -25.36 -29.67
CA GLY A 448 -30.85 -25.26 -29.76
C GLY A 448 -31.25 -24.16 -30.78
N GLU A 449 -32.40 -24.40 -31.46
CA GLU A 449 -32.88 -23.52 -32.55
C GLU A 449 -33.29 -22.10 -32.07
N ASP A 450 -33.35 -21.83 -30.76
CA ASP A 450 -33.79 -20.56 -30.14
C ASP A 450 -32.66 -19.79 -29.40
N GLU A 451 -31.40 -20.18 -29.53
CA GLU A 451 -30.29 -19.47 -28.86
C GLU A 451 -29.66 -18.41 -29.80
N ASP A 452 -29.59 -17.16 -29.34
CA ASP A 452 -28.89 -16.06 -30.00
C ASP A 452 -27.42 -16.44 -30.34
N ALA A 453 -26.86 -15.86 -31.37
CA ALA A 453 -25.45 -16.07 -31.73
C ALA A 453 -24.55 -15.65 -30.57
N PRO A 454 -23.72 -16.54 -30.00
CA PRO A 454 -22.87 -16.17 -28.88
C PRO A 454 -21.76 -15.26 -29.34
N THR A 455 -21.68 -14.13 -28.65
CA THR A 455 -20.71 -13.07 -28.90
C THR A 455 -19.52 -13.23 -27.96
N ILE A 456 -18.31 -13.28 -28.49
CA ILE A 456 -17.06 -13.35 -27.76
C ILE A 456 -16.31 -12.03 -27.97
N THR A 457 -16.15 -11.26 -26.91
CA THR A 457 -15.36 -10.02 -26.94
C THR A 457 -13.87 -10.33 -26.84
N CYS A 458 -13.10 -9.96 -27.85
CA CYS A 458 -11.64 -10.18 -27.90
C CYS A 458 -10.89 -9.05 -27.14
N GLU A 459 -11.21 -8.90 -25.87
CA GLU A 459 -10.55 -7.98 -24.92
C GLU A 459 -9.70 -8.74 -23.90
N ASP A 460 -8.99 -8.04 -23.05
CA ASP A 460 -8.19 -8.57 -21.94
C ASP A 460 -7.40 -9.83 -22.29
N ASN A 461 -7.96 -11.00 -22.00
CA ASN A 461 -7.32 -12.31 -22.18
C ASN A 461 -7.16 -12.70 -23.65
N LEU A 462 -8.09 -12.26 -24.47
CA LEU A 462 -8.14 -12.56 -25.91
C LEU A 462 -7.60 -11.43 -26.79
N SER A 463 -7.08 -10.35 -26.17
CA SER A 463 -6.58 -9.18 -26.91
C SER A 463 -5.46 -9.50 -27.92
N HIS A 464 -4.69 -10.56 -27.68
CA HIS A 464 -3.59 -10.97 -28.54
C HIS A 464 -3.99 -12.00 -29.62
N THR A 465 -5.26 -12.43 -29.67
CA THR A 465 -5.76 -13.39 -30.68
C THR A 465 -5.71 -12.83 -32.11
N PHE A 466 -5.94 -11.54 -32.22
CA PHE A 466 -5.90 -10.83 -33.48
C PHE A 466 -5.02 -9.60 -33.43
N ILE A 467 -4.36 -9.29 -34.52
CA ILE A 467 -3.70 -8.02 -34.76
C ILE A 467 -4.53 -7.24 -35.75
N LEU A 468 -5.02 -6.10 -35.32
CA LEU A 468 -5.92 -5.28 -36.12
C LEU A 468 -5.28 -3.90 -36.35
N LYS A 469 -5.28 -3.44 -37.62
CA LYS A 469 -5.00 -2.07 -37.98
C LYS A 469 -6.17 -1.55 -38.78
N ALA A 470 -6.97 -0.65 -38.24
CA ALA A 470 -8.14 -0.10 -38.91
C ALA A 470 -8.25 1.41 -38.68
N GLY A 471 -8.91 2.08 -39.62
CA GLY A 471 -9.23 3.49 -39.46
C GLY A 471 -9.51 4.17 -40.82
N PHE A 472 -9.91 5.42 -40.70
CA PHE A 472 -10.26 6.26 -41.86
C PHE A 472 -9.01 6.77 -42.61
N SER A 473 -9.14 6.95 -43.91
CA SER A 473 -8.11 7.54 -44.77
C SER A 473 -7.89 9.03 -44.52
N THR A 474 -8.91 9.71 -43.95
CA THR A 474 -8.91 11.15 -43.59
C THR A 474 -9.42 11.32 -42.17
N SER A 475 -9.02 12.42 -41.50
CA SER A 475 -9.51 12.77 -40.16
C SER A 475 -10.81 13.56 -40.19
N ASP A 476 -11.06 14.24 -41.30
CA ASP A 476 -12.15 15.17 -41.53
C ASP A 476 -12.73 14.95 -42.90
N CYS A 477 -14.01 15.09 -43.04
CA CYS A 477 -14.72 15.08 -44.31
C CYS A 477 -16.00 15.92 -44.29
N VAL A 478 -16.54 16.16 -45.46
CA VAL A 478 -17.78 16.90 -45.65
C VAL A 478 -18.93 15.91 -45.88
N PRO A 479 -20.16 16.15 -45.39
CA PRO A 479 -21.30 15.31 -45.73
C PRO A 479 -21.45 15.08 -47.21
N GLY A 480 -21.61 13.79 -47.61
CA GLY A 480 -21.74 13.38 -49.06
C GLY A 480 -20.40 13.11 -49.76
N GLU A 481 -19.24 13.22 -49.10
CA GLU A 481 -17.94 12.84 -49.64
C GLU A 481 -17.61 11.41 -49.28
N PRO A 482 -17.26 10.52 -50.23
CA PRO A 482 -16.90 9.15 -49.95
C PRO A 482 -15.51 9.07 -49.26
N VAL A 483 -15.46 8.48 -48.08
CA VAL A 483 -14.24 8.26 -47.30
C VAL A 483 -13.97 6.77 -47.21
N LYS A 484 -12.72 6.35 -47.33
CA LYS A 484 -12.34 4.96 -47.17
C LYS A 484 -12.01 4.63 -45.72
N PHE A 485 -12.63 3.57 -45.20
CA PHE A 485 -12.27 2.94 -43.97
C PHE A 485 -11.46 1.68 -44.26
N HIS A 486 -10.21 1.68 -43.86
CA HIS A 486 -9.27 0.59 -44.11
C HIS A 486 -9.20 -0.35 -42.95
N VAL A 487 -9.28 -1.65 -43.19
CA VAL A 487 -9.10 -2.70 -42.21
C VAL A 487 -7.99 -3.64 -42.67
N ALA A 488 -6.99 -3.86 -41.84
CA ALA A 488 -6.01 -4.92 -42.02
C ALA A 488 -6.03 -5.79 -40.75
N LEU A 489 -6.37 -7.06 -40.93
CA LEU A 489 -6.56 -8.03 -39.87
C LEU A 489 -5.59 -9.18 -40.05
N ARG A 490 -4.96 -9.64 -38.97
CA ARG A 490 -4.15 -10.86 -38.93
C ARG A 490 -4.59 -11.72 -37.76
N SER A 491 -4.82 -12.99 -37.99
CA SER A 491 -5.05 -13.99 -36.97
C SER A 491 -3.73 -14.51 -36.40
N ASN A 492 -3.60 -14.57 -35.10
CA ASN A 492 -2.49 -15.21 -34.42
C ASN A 492 -2.82 -16.66 -33.99
N PHE A 493 -3.93 -17.23 -34.47
CA PHE A 493 -4.26 -18.63 -34.19
C PHE A 493 -3.30 -19.58 -34.90
N ALA A 494 -3.08 -20.74 -34.33
CA ALA A 494 -2.25 -21.79 -34.91
C ALA A 494 -2.86 -22.52 -36.12
N GLY A 495 -4.04 -22.10 -36.56
CA GLY A 495 -4.74 -22.67 -37.73
C GLY A 495 -5.63 -21.68 -38.44
N ASP A 496 -6.20 -22.10 -39.54
CA ASP A 496 -7.03 -21.26 -40.42
C ASP A 496 -8.47 -21.16 -39.89
N LEU A 497 -9.03 -19.94 -39.86
CA LEU A 497 -10.39 -19.65 -39.40
C LEU A 497 -11.29 -19.27 -40.56
N ASP A 498 -12.38 -20.06 -40.80
CA ASP A 498 -13.38 -19.76 -41.80
C ASP A 498 -14.39 -18.74 -41.29
N ILE A 499 -14.54 -17.61 -42.00
CA ILE A 499 -15.41 -16.48 -41.67
C ILE A 499 -16.45 -16.28 -42.77
N THR A 500 -17.67 -15.93 -42.34
CA THR A 500 -18.80 -15.63 -43.26
C THR A 500 -18.99 -14.14 -43.47
N HIS A 501 -18.67 -13.34 -42.42
CA HIS A 501 -19.11 -11.97 -42.36
C HIS A 501 -18.12 -11.12 -41.54
N ILE A 502 -17.91 -9.87 -41.95
CA ILE A 502 -17.13 -8.88 -41.20
C ILE A 502 -17.93 -7.60 -41.18
N ASP A 503 -18.27 -7.13 -39.99
CA ASP A 503 -19.00 -5.90 -39.72
C ASP A 503 -18.18 -4.90 -38.93
N VAL A 504 -18.42 -3.59 -39.15
CA VAL A 504 -17.84 -2.51 -38.39
C VAL A 504 -18.95 -1.76 -37.68
N ASP A 505 -18.86 -1.67 -36.35
CA ASP A 505 -19.77 -0.92 -35.52
C ASP A 505 -19.28 0.52 -35.32
N PHE A 506 -20.19 1.50 -35.49
CA PHE A 506 -19.93 2.91 -35.31
C PHE A 506 -20.88 3.53 -34.27
N THR A 507 -20.47 4.66 -33.65
CA THR A 507 -21.19 5.33 -32.58
C THR A 507 -22.63 5.73 -32.91
N GLU A 508 -22.94 6.00 -34.19
CA GLU A 508 -24.29 6.36 -34.66
C GLU A 508 -24.80 5.36 -35.69
N LEU A 509 -25.73 4.50 -35.24
CA LEU A 509 -26.32 3.40 -36.04
C LEU A 509 -27.10 3.80 -37.28
N ASP A 510 -27.65 5.02 -37.35
CA ASP A 510 -28.52 5.44 -38.48
C ASP A 510 -27.80 5.81 -39.75
N ALA A 511 -26.45 5.79 -39.73
CA ALA A 511 -25.72 6.28 -40.89
C ALA A 511 -25.07 5.20 -41.75
N TYR A 512 -24.59 4.10 -41.17
CA TYR A 512 -23.71 3.14 -41.88
C TYR A 512 -23.78 1.72 -41.28
N GLU A 513 -24.26 0.77 -42.04
CA GLU A 513 -23.94 -0.64 -41.87
C GLU A 513 -22.85 -0.95 -42.91
N LEU A 514 -21.64 -1.16 -42.48
CA LEU A 514 -20.55 -1.61 -43.32
C LEU A 514 -20.29 -3.08 -43.04
N SER A 515 -20.75 -3.90 -43.92
CA SER A 515 -20.59 -5.33 -43.82
C SER A 515 -19.98 -5.91 -45.09
N ASP A 516 -19.01 -6.80 -44.91
CA ASP A 516 -18.50 -7.62 -46.01
C ASP A 516 -18.97 -9.06 -45.80
N ALA A 517 -19.99 -9.44 -46.56
CA ALA A 517 -20.65 -10.75 -46.53
C ALA A 517 -19.97 -11.79 -47.44
N THR A 518 -18.75 -11.57 -47.89
CA THR A 518 -18.01 -12.53 -48.70
C THR A 518 -17.34 -13.58 -47.80
N PRO A 519 -17.73 -14.90 -47.93
CA PRO A 519 -17.07 -15.94 -47.16
C PRO A 519 -15.56 -16.01 -47.49
N ARG A 520 -14.75 -16.04 -46.47
CA ARG A 520 -13.28 -16.05 -46.58
C ARG A 520 -12.65 -16.93 -45.52
N THR A 521 -11.48 -17.44 -45.84
CA THR A 521 -10.65 -18.13 -44.86
C THR A 521 -9.56 -17.18 -44.39
N LEU A 522 -9.54 -16.86 -43.10
CA LEU A 522 -8.47 -16.11 -42.43
C LEU A 522 -7.33 -17.07 -42.10
N ARG A 523 -6.29 -17.05 -42.92
CA ARG A 523 -5.14 -17.95 -42.73
C ARG A 523 -4.29 -17.55 -41.55
N SER A 524 -3.72 -18.55 -40.88
CA SER A 524 -2.81 -18.36 -39.79
C SER A 524 -1.67 -17.41 -40.16
N ASN A 525 -1.45 -16.36 -39.35
CA ASN A 525 -0.38 -15.37 -39.53
C ASN A 525 -0.37 -14.58 -40.87
N GLU A 526 -1.39 -14.70 -41.71
CA GLU A 526 -1.50 -13.90 -42.94
C GLU A 526 -2.36 -12.64 -42.71
N TRP A 527 -2.00 -11.52 -43.41
CA TRP A 527 -2.76 -10.29 -43.36
C TRP A 527 -3.90 -10.27 -44.36
N LEU A 528 -5.14 -10.17 -43.87
CA LEU A 528 -6.32 -9.87 -44.64
C LEU A 528 -6.52 -8.35 -44.69
N LYS A 529 -6.75 -7.79 -45.91
CA LYS A 529 -7.02 -6.35 -46.09
C LYS A 529 -8.39 -6.17 -46.70
N ILE A 530 -9.15 -5.24 -46.15
CA ILE A 530 -10.50 -4.90 -46.61
C ILE A 530 -10.61 -3.38 -46.64
N ASP A 531 -11.19 -2.84 -47.69
CA ASP A 531 -11.46 -1.40 -47.80
C ASP A 531 -12.98 -1.21 -47.90
N PHE A 532 -13.54 -0.50 -46.93
CA PHE A 532 -14.95 -0.10 -46.94
C PHE A 532 -15.07 1.35 -47.41
N GLU A 533 -16.15 1.68 -48.15
CA GLU A 533 -16.44 3.02 -48.59
C GLU A 533 -17.60 3.60 -47.77
N VAL A 534 -17.32 4.69 -47.02
CA VAL A 534 -18.26 5.37 -46.14
C VAL A 534 -18.68 6.69 -46.75
N ILE A 535 -19.99 6.94 -46.87
CA ILE A 535 -20.55 8.21 -47.35
C ILE A 535 -21.35 8.87 -46.23
N PRO A 536 -20.80 9.88 -45.53
CA PRO A 536 -21.49 10.55 -44.44
C PRO A 536 -22.71 11.34 -44.94
N LYS A 537 -23.85 11.25 -44.21
CA LYS A 537 -25.10 11.96 -44.55
C LYS A 537 -25.28 13.27 -43.80
N CYS A 538 -24.76 13.40 -42.62
CA CYS A 538 -24.89 14.62 -41.79
C CYS A 538 -23.62 14.87 -40.98
N GLY A 539 -23.49 16.10 -40.42
CA GLY A 539 -22.36 16.49 -39.61
C GLY A 539 -22.41 15.90 -38.21
N TYR A 540 -21.47 15.04 -37.84
CA TYR A 540 -21.26 14.47 -36.49
C TYR A 540 -19.87 13.86 -36.43
N VAL A 541 -19.46 13.53 -35.24
CA VAL A 541 -18.23 12.78 -35.01
C VAL A 541 -18.57 11.29 -35.10
N CYS A 542 -18.03 10.62 -36.11
CA CYS A 542 -18.19 9.17 -36.27
C CYS A 542 -16.97 8.47 -35.70
N GLU A 543 -17.18 7.64 -34.67
CA GLU A 543 -16.15 6.83 -34.03
C GLU A 543 -16.42 5.38 -34.34
N ALA A 544 -15.41 4.66 -34.83
CA ALA A 544 -15.48 3.21 -34.98
C ALA A 544 -15.28 2.56 -33.61
N ASN A 545 -16.27 1.80 -33.14
CA ASN A 545 -16.28 1.17 -31.81
C ASN A 545 -15.64 -0.21 -31.84
N SER A 546 -16.05 -1.06 -32.75
CA SER A 546 -15.60 -2.45 -32.85
C SER A 546 -15.67 -3.02 -34.27
N LEU A 547 -14.88 -4.07 -34.47
CA LEU A 547 -14.95 -4.93 -35.65
C LEU A 547 -15.53 -6.27 -35.21
N THR A 548 -16.61 -6.71 -35.82
CA THR A 548 -17.25 -8.00 -35.58
C THR A 548 -16.96 -8.98 -36.70
N ILE A 549 -16.44 -10.16 -36.36
CA ILE A 549 -16.13 -11.22 -37.26
C ILE A 549 -17.09 -12.38 -36.99
N THR A 550 -17.91 -12.74 -37.93
CA THR A 550 -18.82 -13.88 -37.81
C THR A 550 -18.19 -15.13 -38.43
N THR A 551 -18.04 -16.18 -37.64
CA THR A 551 -17.51 -17.47 -38.09
C THR A 551 -18.57 -18.30 -38.81
N VAL A 552 -18.15 -19.33 -39.57
CA VAL A 552 -19.07 -20.26 -40.21
C VAL A 552 -19.96 -21.02 -39.21
N SER A 553 -19.47 -21.18 -37.98
CA SER A 553 -20.22 -21.80 -36.88
C SER A 553 -21.24 -20.85 -36.21
N GLY A 554 -21.36 -19.61 -36.70
CA GLY A 554 -22.29 -18.62 -36.19
C GLY A 554 -21.81 -17.90 -34.89
N TYR A 555 -20.55 -18.01 -34.46
CA TYR A 555 -19.99 -17.21 -33.39
C TYR A 555 -19.57 -15.84 -33.87
N GLU A 556 -19.87 -14.81 -33.09
CA GLU A 556 -19.43 -13.45 -33.33
C GLU A 556 -18.21 -13.11 -32.45
N LEU A 557 -17.09 -12.83 -33.12
CA LEU A 557 -15.87 -12.37 -32.44
C LEU A 557 -15.80 -10.86 -32.57
N VAL A 558 -15.99 -10.16 -31.47
CA VAL A 558 -15.99 -8.69 -31.42
C VAL A 558 -14.60 -8.18 -30.97
N LEU A 559 -14.00 -7.38 -31.83
CA LEU A 559 -12.70 -6.74 -31.61
C LEU A 559 -12.92 -5.23 -31.36
N PRO A 560 -12.95 -4.76 -30.14
CA PRO A 560 -13.15 -3.33 -29.83
C PRO A 560 -11.91 -2.52 -30.23
N PHE A 561 -12.13 -1.29 -30.70
CA PHE A 561 -11.08 -0.32 -30.96
C PHE A 561 -10.73 0.41 -29.67
N THR A 562 -9.48 0.33 -29.21
CA THR A 562 -9.06 1.04 -28.00
C THR A 562 -8.66 2.48 -28.29
N THR A 563 -9.24 3.44 -27.56
CA THR A 563 -9.07 4.89 -27.70
C THR A 563 -7.70 5.43 -27.23
N GLN A 564 -6.76 4.58 -26.81
CA GLN A 564 -5.57 5.02 -26.06
C GLN A 564 -4.37 5.47 -26.90
N THR A 565 -4.38 5.41 -28.20
CA THR A 565 -3.24 5.87 -29.01
C THR A 565 -3.70 6.80 -30.13
N SER A 566 -3.28 8.07 -30.07
CA SER A 566 -3.50 9.11 -31.07
C SER A 566 -2.83 8.84 -32.42
N ASP A 567 -2.02 7.81 -32.54
CA ASP A 567 -1.38 7.39 -33.78
C ASP A 567 -1.87 6.00 -34.15
N CYS A 568 -2.68 5.93 -35.24
CA CYS A 568 -3.06 4.76 -36.01
C CYS A 568 -3.02 3.44 -35.24
N SER A 569 -4.11 3.08 -34.59
CA SER A 569 -4.26 1.91 -33.71
C SER A 569 -3.80 0.60 -34.39
N VAL A 570 -2.56 0.24 -34.13
CA VAL A 570 -2.11 -1.14 -34.22
C VAL A 570 -2.36 -1.74 -32.85
N MET A 571 -3.42 -2.55 -32.72
CA MET A 571 -3.64 -3.30 -31.50
C MET A 571 -2.67 -4.48 -31.48
N ASN A 572 -1.89 -4.58 -30.39
CA ASN A 572 -1.11 -5.76 -29.98
C ASN A 572 0.09 -6.20 -30.87
N ALA A 573 0.70 -5.34 -31.68
CA ALA A 573 1.95 -5.66 -32.35
C ALA A 573 3.02 -4.58 -32.16
N ASP A 574 4.28 -5.02 -32.05
CA ASP A 574 5.42 -4.13 -32.18
C ASP A 574 5.49 -3.57 -33.61
N TYR A 575 5.61 -2.27 -33.73
CA TYR A 575 5.64 -1.55 -35.04
C TYR A 575 6.69 -2.10 -36.00
N GLU A 576 7.77 -2.69 -35.52
CA GLU A 576 8.87 -3.27 -36.30
C GLU A 576 8.47 -4.58 -37.04
N SER A 577 7.40 -5.27 -36.58
CA SER A 577 6.96 -6.54 -37.16
C SER A 577 5.95 -6.41 -38.31
N LEU A 578 5.50 -5.19 -38.61
CA LEU A 578 4.46 -4.97 -39.62
C LEU A 578 5.01 -5.01 -41.05
N PRO A 579 4.38 -5.73 -42.00
CA PRO A 579 4.80 -5.74 -43.38
C PRO A 579 4.66 -4.36 -44.03
N ALA A 580 5.58 -4.03 -44.90
CA ALA A 580 5.61 -2.74 -45.62
C ALA A 580 4.30 -2.39 -46.32
N SER A 581 3.50 -3.38 -46.68
CA SER A 581 2.19 -3.23 -47.33
C SER A 581 1.09 -2.75 -46.34
N VAL A 582 1.20 -3.08 -45.06
CA VAL A 582 0.28 -2.62 -43.99
C VAL A 582 0.73 -1.26 -43.47
N LEU A 583 2.06 -1.03 -43.34
CA LEU A 583 2.62 0.26 -42.98
C LEU A 583 2.26 1.37 -43.98
N LYS A 584 2.17 1.07 -45.26
CA LYS A 584 1.81 1.99 -46.35
C LYS A 584 0.31 2.32 -46.45
N MET A 585 -0.54 1.68 -45.64
CA MET A 585 -1.96 2.05 -45.61
C MET A 585 -2.09 3.46 -45.02
N LYS A 586 -2.80 4.34 -45.78
CA LYS A 586 -3.01 5.74 -45.37
C LYS A 586 -4.15 5.81 -44.33
N ILE A 587 -3.90 5.30 -43.17
CA ILE A 587 -4.81 5.41 -42.02
C ILE A 587 -4.39 6.60 -41.18
N LYS A 588 -5.33 7.50 -40.91
CA LYS A 588 -5.07 8.68 -40.07
C LYS A 588 -5.62 8.50 -38.66
N THR A 589 -6.87 8.09 -38.51
CA THR A 589 -7.56 8.02 -37.20
C THR A 589 -8.75 7.03 -37.29
N HIS A 590 -9.22 6.57 -36.14
CA HIS A 590 -10.46 5.79 -36.01
C HIS A 590 -11.69 6.69 -35.78
N ILE A 591 -11.47 8.00 -35.63
CA ILE A 591 -12.49 9.03 -35.48
C ILE A 591 -12.52 9.84 -36.76
N LEU A 592 -13.71 9.98 -37.36
CA LEU A 592 -13.95 10.83 -38.47
C LEU A 592 -14.81 12.00 -38.06
N ASP A 593 -14.26 13.21 -38.13
CA ASP A 593 -15.02 14.44 -37.95
C ASP A 593 -15.74 14.79 -39.25
N VAL A 594 -17.04 14.56 -39.25
CA VAL A 594 -17.91 14.93 -40.35
C VAL A 594 -18.45 16.32 -40.08
N SER A 595 -17.63 17.31 -40.32
CA SER A 595 -17.96 18.69 -40.08
C SER A 595 -18.01 19.42 -41.40
N ASP A 596 -18.74 20.52 -41.38
CA ASP A 596 -18.75 21.40 -42.51
C ASP A 596 -17.36 22.02 -42.69
N ALA A 597 -16.82 21.97 -43.89
CA ALA A 597 -15.51 22.56 -44.18
C ALA A 597 -15.51 24.06 -43.86
N PRO A 598 -14.51 24.57 -43.20
CA PRO A 598 -14.39 25.99 -42.98
C PRO A 598 -14.21 26.70 -44.31
N PRO A 599 -14.69 27.98 -44.44
CA PRO A 599 -14.45 28.76 -45.63
C PRO A 599 -12.95 28.99 -45.82
N ARG A 600 -12.46 28.95 -47.03
CA ARG A 600 -11.05 29.27 -47.32
C ARG A 600 -10.78 30.76 -47.09
N ALA A 601 -10.74 31.15 -45.86
CA ALA A 601 -10.46 32.48 -45.32
C ALA A 601 -9.30 32.41 -44.34
N SER A 602 -8.63 33.53 -44.08
CA SER A 602 -7.62 33.61 -43.05
C SER A 602 -7.95 34.74 -42.06
N ILE A 603 -7.80 34.45 -40.80
CA ILE A 603 -7.89 35.43 -39.72
C ILE A 603 -6.48 35.77 -39.28
N SER A 604 -6.16 37.05 -39.17
CA SER A 604 -4.93 37.51 -38.56
C SER A 604 -5.23 38.49 -37.44
N MET A 605 -4.59 38.28 -36.31
CA MET A 605 -4.71 39.15 -35.14
C MET A 605 -3.36 39.80 -34.86
N ARG A 606 -3.38 41.11 -34.71
CA ARG A 606 -2.21 41.88 -34.34
C ARG A 606 -2.37 42.40 -32.92
N THR A 607 -1.68 41.81 -32.00
CA THR A 607 -1.61 42.21 -30.60
C THR A 607 -0.50 43.25 -30.39
N PRO A 608 -0.55 44.07 -29.34
CA PRO A 608 0.56 44.92 -28.92
C PRO A 608 1.81 44.07 -28.59
N ASP A 609 2.99 44.69 -28.76
CA ASP A 609 4.24 44.02 -28.37
C ASP A 609 4.41 44.05 -26.84
N GLY A 610 4.71 42.90 -26.27
CA GLY A 610 4.90 42.72 -24.84
C GLY A 610 3.60 42.50 -24.02
N PRO A 611 3.73 42.15 -22.72
CA PRO A 611 2.58 41.95 -21.86
C PRO A 611 1.85 43.28 -21.57
N ALA A 612 0.52 43.19 -21.44
CA ALA A 612 -0.28 44.28 -20.91
C ALA A 612 -0.06 44.39 -19.38
N LEU A 613 -0.44 45.52 -18.82
CA LEU A 613 -0.40 45.71 -17.36
C LEU A 613 -1.82 45.78 -16.80
N VAL A 614 -2.03 45.23 -15.57
CA VAL A 614 -3.35 45.28 -14.91
C VAL A 614 -3.85 46.72 -14.79
N GLY A 615 -5.11 46.95 -15.24
CA GLY A 615 -5.73 48.30 -15.31
C GLY A 615 -5.60 48.99 -16.70
N GLU A 616 -4.78 48.41 -17.58
CA GLU A 616 -4.54 48.98 -18.92
C GLU A 616 -5.60 48.48 -19.92
N MET A 617 -5.79 49.26 -21.01
CA MET A 617 -6.56 48.83 -22.17
C MET A 617 -5.63 48.58 -23.35
N SER A 618 -5.63 47.33 -23.86
CA SER A 618 -4.83 46.93 -25.00
C SER A 618 -5.70 46.88 -26.26
N ARG A 619 -5.19 47.36 -27.38
CA ARG A 619 -5.87 47.30 -28.67
C ARG A 619 -5.40 46.13 -29.50
N VAL A 620 -6.33 45.36 -30.05
CA VAL A 620 -6.09 44.27 -30.98
C VAL A 620 -6.74 44.56 -32.32
N ILE A 621 -5.98 44.49 -33.38
CA ILE A 621 -6.46 44.62 -34.73
C ILE A 621 -6.71 43.25 -35.32
N ILE A 622 -7.92 42.95 -35.72
CA ILE A 622 -8.31 41.68 -36.33
C ILE A 622 -8.57 41.96 -37.82
N THR A 623 -7.93 41.15 -38.67
CA THR A 623 -8.13 41.23 -40.13
C THR A 623 -8.59 39.84 -40.61
N VAL A 624 -9.72 39.82 -41.28
CA VAL A 624 -10.27 38.67 -41.96
C VAL A 624 -10.06 38.86 -43.46
N LEU A 625 -9.37 37.92 -44.11
CA LEU A 625 -9.11 37.94 -45.53
C LEU A 625 -9.79 36.72 -46.18
N SER A 626 -10.68 37.00 -47.17
CA SER A 626 -11.21 35.97 -48.03
C SER A 626 -10.11 35.51 -48.99
N VAL A 627 -9.75 34.23 -48.96
CA VAL A 627 -8.67 33.68 -49.81
C VAL A 627 -9.21 33.08 -51.13
N ALA A 628 -10.20 32.24 -51.03
CA ALA A 628 -10.74 31.52 -52.20
C ALA A 628 -12.26 31.28 -52.16
N ASP A 629 -12.95 31.64 -51.07
CA ASP A 629 -14.40 31.52 -50.91
C ASP A 629 -14.98 32.87 -50.52
N GLU A 630 -16.14 33.26 -51.10
CA GLU A 630 -16.90 34.44 -50.66
C GLU A 630 -17.50 34.17 -49.28
N ILE A 631 -17.45 35.15 -48.39
CA ILE A 631 -18.01 35.09 -47.06
C ILE A 631 -19.37 35.81 -47.09
N GLU A 632 -20.46 35.06 -46.88
CA GLU A 632 -21.81 35.62 -46.74
C GLU A 632 -22.23 35.59 -45.27
N GLU A 633 -22.77 36.72 -44.78
CA GLU A 633 -23.22 36.89 -43.40
C GLU A 633 -22.16 36.41 -42.35
N GLY A 634 -20.91 36.81 -42.52
CA GLY A 634 -19.81 36.44 -41.64
C GLY A 634 -20.04 36.90 -40.21
N GLU A 635 -19.88 36.03 -39.24
CA GLU A 635 -19.95 36.31 -37.80
C GLU A 635 -18.63 35.88 -37.15
N LEU A 636 -17.97 36.80 -36.46
CA LEU A 636 -16.73 36.56 -35.74
C LEU A 636 -17.02 36.47 -34.24
N ALA A 637 -16.78 35.31 -33.65
CA ALA A 637 -16.85 35.10 -32.22
C ALA A 637 -15.46 35.24 -31.58
N LEU A 638 -15.37 35.98 -30.48
CA LEU A 638 -14.15 36.26 -29.75
C LEU A 638 -14.26 35.74 -28.31
N VAL A 639 -13.31 34.94 -27.91
CA VAL A 639 -13.25 34.39 -26.53
C VAL A 639 -11.83 34.47 -26.02
N VAL A 640 -11.65 34.97 -24.81
CA VAL A 640 -10.36 34.90 -24.11
C VAL A 640 -10.39 33.72 -23.13
N THR A 641 -9.45 32.81 -23.23
CA THR A 641 -9.36 31.63 -22.38
C THR A 641 -8.05 31.58 -21.57
N GLU A 642 -8.15 31.14 -20.32
CA GLU A 642 -7.03 30.79 -19.47
C GLU A 642 -7.02 29.28 -19.35
N GLY A 643 -6.16 28.60 -20.13
CA GLY A 643 -6.28 27.18 -20.36
C GLY A 643 -7.62 26.82 -21.01
N ASP A 644 -8.40 25.90 -20.43
CA ASP A 644 -9.71 25.47 -20.98
C ASP A 644 -10.91 26.31 -20.47
N LYS A 645 -10.69 27.37 -19.71
CA LYS A 645 -11.80 28.18 -19.14
C LYS A 645 -11.79 29.61 -19.64
N PRO A 646 -12.98 30.23 -19.84
CA PRO A 646 -13.05 31.65 -20.19
C PRO A 646 -12.46 32.49 -19.06
N SER A 647 -11.60 33.47 -19.45
CA SER A 647 -10.99 34.40 -18.50
C SER A 647 -12.03 35.32 -17.89
N LYS A 648 -11.94 35.52 -16.58
CA LYS A 648 -12.76 36.49 -15.85
C LYS A 648 -12.07 37.87 -15.70
N ASN A 649 -10.79 37.92 -16.01
CA ASN A 649 -9.92 39.06 -15.78
C ASN A 649 -9.78 39.95 -16.99
N VAL A 650 -10.42 39.60 -18.12
CA VAL A 650 -10.36 40.37 -19.37
C VAL A 650 -11.76 40.65 -19.87
N GLN A 651 -12.02 41.93 -20.20
CA GLN A 651 -13.25 42.36 -20.86
C GLN A 651 -12.96 42.78 -22.29
N ILE A 652 -13.74 42.24 -23.22
CA ILE A 652 -13.63 42.60 -24.63
C ILE A 652 -14.58 43.79 -24.92
N LEU A 653 -14.05 44.89 -25.42
CA LEU A 653 -14.75 46.11 -25.68
C LEU A 653 -14.65 46.48 -27.19
N THR A 654 -15.61 47.22 -27.71
CA THR A 654 -15.49 47.86 -29.01
C THR A 654 -14.48 49.00 -28.95
N ASP A 655 -14.08 49.55 -30.10
CA ASP A 655 -13.23 50.76 -30.14
C ASP A 655 -13.88 51.99 -29.49
N SER A 656 -15.23 52.03 -29.43
CA SER A 656 -16.00 53.08 -28.71
C SER A 656 -16.03 52.86 -27.18
N GLY A 657 -15.55 51.74 -26.66
CA GLY A 657 -15.53 51.43 -25.22
C GLY A 657 -16.76 50.68 -24.71
N ASP A 658 -17.65 50.26 -25.58
CA ASP A 658 -18.84 49.48 -25.22
C ASP A 658 -18.50 47.98 -25.09
N VAL A 659 -19.04 47.31 -24.08
CA VAL A 659 -18.82 45.86 -23.89
C VAL A 659 -19.47 45.08 -25.03
N ILE A 660 -18.70 44.27 -25.72
CA ILE A 660 -19.20 43.37 -26.77
C ILE A 660 -20.03 42.27 -26.08
N LYS A 661 -21.35 42.33 -26.27
CA LYS A 661 -22.30 41.33 -25.75
C LYS A 661 -22.05 39.99 -26.46
N ASP A 662 -21.93 38.90 -25.68
CA ASP A 662 -21.75 37.56 -26.20
C ASP A 662 -20.46 37.31 -27.01
N GLY A 663 -19.50 38.26 -27.03
CA GLY A 663 -18.23 38.09 -27.72
C GLY A 663 -18.34 38.04 -29.26
N LYS A 664 -19.47 38.44 -29.84
CA LYS A 664 -19.75 38.33 -31.28
C LYS A 664 -19.70 39.67 -32.01
N ILE A 665 -19.02 39.66 -33.14
CA ILE A 665 -18.91 40.81 -34.07
C ILE A 665 -19.46 40.39 -35.42
N ILE A 666 -20.36 41.19 -35.98
CA ILE A 666 -20.87 40.97 -37.33
C ILE A 666 -19.83 41.51 -38.32
N VAL A 667 -19.28 40.63 -39.13
CA VAL A 667 -18.30 40.97 -40.17
C VAL A 667 -19.03 41.34 -41.48
N GLY A 668 -20.19 40.69 -41.72
CA GLY A 668 -20.98 40.87 -42.94
C GLY A 668 -20.40 40.14 -44.13
N ASP A 669 -20.71 40.61 -45.31
CA ASP A 669 -20.27 39.99 -46.57
C ASP A 669 -18.89 40.50 -46.98
N ILE A 670 -17.99 39.53 -47.33
CA ILE A 670 -16.66 39.88 -47.85
C ILE A 670 -16.51 39.20 -49.22
N ALA A 671 -16.27 40.03 -50.25
CA ALA A 671 -16.04 39.52 -51.57
C ALA A 671 -14.72 38.76 -51.72
N LEU A 672 -14.59 37.95 -52.75
CA LEU A 672 -13.39 37.16 -53.03
C LEU A 672 -12.12 38.02 -53.06
N ARG A 673 -11.10 37.68 -52.26
CA ARG A 673 -9.81 38.38 -52.09
C ARG A 673 -9.91 39.74 -51.43
N GLU A 674 -11.04 40.11 -50.87
CA GLU A 674 -11.20 41.32 -50.06
C GLU A 674 -10.91 41.01 -48.56
N LYS A 675 -10.63 42.12 -47.84
CA LYS A 675 -10.33 42.03 -46.40
C LYS A 675 -11.28 42.92 -45.60
N TRP A 676 -11.72 42.38 -44.51
CA TRP A 676 -12.36 43.14 -43.43
C TRP A 676 -11.34 43.42 -42.31
N THR A 677 -11.37 44.59 -41.68
CA THR A 677 -10.50 44.92 -40.57
C THR A 677 -11.33 45.55 -39.47
N GLY A 678 -11.30 44.98 -38.30
CA GLY A 678 -11.93 45.44 -37.07
C GLY A 678 -10.93 45.68 -35.97
N MET A 679 -11.28 46.60 -35.06
CA MET A 679 -10.47 46.91 -33.90
C MET A 679 -11.26 46.62 -32.63
N ILE A 680 -10.66 45.95 -31.67
CA ILE A 680 -11.20 45.67 -30.34
C ILE A 680 -10.24 46.15 -29.27
N CYS A 681 -10.80 46.46 -28.11
CA CYS A 681 -10.03 46.79 -26.91
C CYS A 681 -10.18 45.70 -25.85
N LEU A 682 -9.08 45.26 -25.27
CA LEU A 682 -9.04 44.33 -24.13
C LEU A 682 -8.78 45.18 -22.87
N ARG A 683 -9.72 45.15 -21.93
CA ARG A 683 -9.56 45.78 -20.61
C ARG A 683 -9.17 44.75 -19.58
N TRP A 684 -8.01 44.96 -18.94
CA TRP A 684 -7.46 44.04 -17.97
C TRP A 684 -7.88 44.44 -16.56
N THR A 685 -8.62 43.58 -15.88
CA THR A 685 -9.14 43.83 -14.53
C THR A 685 -8.37 43.07 -13.43
N GLY A 686 -7.47 42.18 -13.81
CA GLY A 686 -6.61 41.43 -12.93
C GLY A 686 -5.44 40.81 -13.66
N GLU A 687 -4.47 40.27 -12.91
CA GLU A 687 -3.37 39.48 -13.46
C GLU A 687 -3.90 38.27 -14.22
N CYS A 688 -3.34 38.04 -15.38
CA CYS A 688 -3.72 36.95 -16.24
C CYS A 688 -2.45 36.21 -16.68
N PRO A 689 -2.30 34.92 -16.30
CA PRO A 689 -1.23 34.10 -16.85
C PRO A 689 -1.38 34.05 -18.37
N PRO A 690 -0.41 33.53 -19.14
CA PRO A 690 -0.52 33.47 -20.58
C PRO A 690 -1.89 32.92 -21.00
N ALA A 691 -2.68 33.75 -21.62
CA ALA A 691 -4.04 33.46 -22.06
C ALA A 691 -4.10 33.50 -23.58
N ALA A 692 -5.10 32.84 -24.13
CA ALA A 692 -5.31 32.80 -25.57
C ALA A 692 -6.56 33.59 -25.97
N LEU A 693 -6.40 34.52 -26.87
CA LEU A 693 -7.54 35.18 -27.57
C LEU A 693 -7.89 34.33 -28.77
N HIS A 694 -9.02 33.65 -28.71
CA HIS A 694 -9.58 32.86 -29.80
C HIS A 694 -10.50 33.74 -30.64
N ALA A 695 -10.29 33.72 -31.93
CA ALA A 695 -11.18 34.33 -32.90
C ALA A 695 -11.68 33.22 -33.84
N SER A 696 -12.98 33.00 -33.89
CA SER A 696 -13.63 32.04 -34.76
C SER A 696 -14.63 32.69 -35.69
N LEU A 697 -14.44 32.50 -36.97
CA LEU A 697 -15.30 33.06 -38.01
C LEU A 697 -16.21 32.00 -38.60
N THR A 698 -17.51 32.21 -38.58
CA THR A 698 -18.52 31.38 -39.24
C THR A 698 -19.22 32.20 -40.33
N ALA A 699 -19.51 31.56 -41.46
CA ALA A 699 -20.21 32.21 -42.57
C ALA A 699 -21.33 31.28 -43.09
N LYS A 700 -22.28 31.82 -43.83
CA LYS A 700 -23.21 30.98 -44.57
C LYS A 700 -22.52 30.34 -45.78
N ARG A 701 -22.84 29.09 -46.06
CA ARG A 701 -22.24 28.37 -47.20
C ARG A 701 -22.74 28.89 -48.55
N THR A 702 -21.79 29.17 -49.41
CA THR A 702 -22.04 29.47 -50.81
C THR A 702 -21.67 28.27 -51.69
N GLY A 703 -22.61 27.61 -52.36
CA GLY A 703 -22.31 26.56 -53.34
C GLY A 703 -23.52 25.80 -53.88
N ALA A 704 -23.50 25.51 -55.15
CA ALA A 704 -24.62 24.89 -55.87
C ALA A 704 -25.02 23.48 -55.41
N ARG A 705 -24.06 22.67 -54.86
CA ARG A 705 -24.33 21.30 -54.36
C ARG A 705 -25.06 21.28 -53.02
N MET A 706 -24.90 22.31 -52.19
CA MET A 706 -25.52 22.36 -50.85
C MET A 706 -26.99 22.75 -50.92
N THR A 707 -27.41 23.52 -51.94
CA THR A 707 -28.82 23.89 -52.17
C THR A 707 -29.71 22.74 -52.61
N GLU A 708 -29.17 21.67 -53.16
CA GLU A 708 -29.92 20.46 -53.54
C GLU A 708 -30.18 19.53 -52.33
N LEU A 709 -29.32 19.56 -51.33
CA LEU A 709 -29.39 18.66 -50.17
C LEU A 709 -30.04 19.28 -48.93
N PHE A 710 -29.98 20.64 -48.80
CA PHE A 710 -30.47 21.32 -47.60
C PHE A 710 -31.36 22.51 -47.97
N LYS A 711 -32.60 22.60 -47.37
CA LYS A 711 -33.55 23.71 -47.57
C LYS A 711 -33.07 25.02 -47.01
N ASP A 712 -32.28 25.04 -45.94
CA ASP A 712 -31.66 26.22 -45.37
C ASP A 712 -30.14 26.05 -45.44
N LYS A 713 -29.42 27.11 -45.90
CA LYS A 713 -27.96 27.12 -45.97
C LYS A 713 -27.35 26.96 -44.61
N PRO A 714 -26.71 25.85 -44.25
CA PRO A 714 -26.06 25.68 -42.95
C PRO A 714 -24.86 26.65 -42.86
N ARG A 715 -24.49 27.02 -41.64
CA ARG A 715 -23.24 27.73 -41.39
C ARG A 715 -22.06 26.82 -41.61
N THR A 716 -20.96 27.38 -42.07
CA THR A 716 -19.70 26.67 -42.23
C THR A 716 -19.08 26.35 -40.88
N ALA A 717 -18.19 25.35 -40.85
CA ALA A 717 -17.30 25.18 -39.74
C ALA A 717 -16.48 26.47 -39.49
N PRO A 718 -16.12 26.79 -38.23
CA PRO A 718 -15.39 28.00 -37.94
C PRO A 718 -13.97 27.97 -38.49
N VAL A 719 -13.53 29.11 -39.05
CA VAL A 719 -12.10 29.38 -39.24
C VAL A 719 -11.56 29.94 -37.94
N GLU A 720 -10.59 29.30 -37.37
CA GLU A 720 -10.06 29.74 -36.07
C GLU A 720 -8.65 30.32 -36.18
N ASN A 721 -8.36 31.28 -35.34
CA ASN A 721 -7.02 31.78 -35.11
C ASN A 721 -6.88 32.13 -33.61
N VAL A 722 -5.69 31.89 -33.09
CA VAL A 722 -5.39 32.10 -31.68
C VAL A 722 -4.19 33.01 -31.52
N ALA A 723 -4.36 34.08 -30.75
CA ALA A 723 -3.27 34.98 -30.38
C ALA A 723 -2.97 34.83 -28.89
N GLN A 724 -1.71 34.62 -28.56
CA GLN A 724 -1.27 34.61 -27.18
C GLN A 724 -1.23 36.02 -26.61
N ILE A 725 -1.83 36.21 -25.46
CA ILE A 725 -1.88 37.47 -24.72
C ILE A 725 -1.52 37.20 -23.26
N SER A 726 -0.87 38.17 -22.64
CA SER A 726 -0.56 38.08 -21.22
C SER A 726 -0.71 39.43 -20.56
N CYS A 727 -0.93 39.42 -19.26
CA CYS A 727 -1.05 40.61 -18.45
C CYS A 727 -0.30 40.40 -17.14
N ASP A 728 0.66 41.28 -16.89
CA ASP A 728 1.47 41.26 -15.69
C ASP A 728 1.02 42.34 -14.70
N ALA A 729 1.35 42.16 -13.44
CA ALA A 729 1.18 43.20 -12.45
C ALA A 729 2.16 44.34 -12.71
N PRO A 730 1.71 45.60 -12.73
CA PRO A 730 2.62 46.74 -12.89
C PRO A 730 3.61 46.85 -11.74
N PHE A 731 3.23 46.38 -10.58
CA PHE A 731 4.06 46.43 -9.37
C PHE A 731 4.05 45.12 -8.61
N THR A 732 5.20 44.72 -8.09
CA THR A 732 5.30 43.72 -7.01
C THR A 732 5.54 44.43 -5.70
N VAL A 733 4.75 44.07 -4.66
CA VAL A 733 4.79 44.74 -3.37
C VAL A 733 5.52 43.91 -2.36
N LYS A 734 6.63 44.45 -1.83
CA LYS A 734 7.27 43.90 -0.65
C LYS A 734 6.85 44.70 0.55
N ARG A 735 6.47 44.05 1.62
CA ARG A 735 6.03 44.66 2.87
C ARG A 735 7.01 44.37 3.97
N ALA A 736 7.37 45.37 4.74
CA ALA A 736 8.12 45.18 5.97
C ALA A 736 7.38 45.86 7.12
N TYR A 737 7.15 45.18 8.20
CA TYR A 737 6.52 45.70 9.39
C TYR A 737 7.59 46.13 10.39
N LEU A 738 7.59 47.39 10.77
CA LEU A 738 8.41 47.94 11.85
C LEU A 738 7.50 48.23 13.04
N PRO A 739 7.54 47.41 14.09
CA PRO A 739 6.74 47.67 15.30
C PRO A 739 7.20 48.97 15.97
N ALA A 740 6.26 49.79 16.43
CA ALA A 740 6.57 50.92 17.25
C ALA A 740 7.19 50.46 18.56
N TYR A 741 8.36 51.00 18.91
CA TYR A 741 9.11 50.64 20.09
C TYR A 741 8.29 50.93 21.36
N ARG A 742 7.71 49.87 21.99
CA ARG A 742 7.19 49.94 23.35
C ARG A 742 8.13 49.17 24.29
N GLN A 743 8.36 49.74 25.48
CA GLN A 743 9.18 49.14 26.50
C GLN A 743 8.61 47.86 27.15
N SER A 744 7.49 47.31 26.63
CA SER A 744 6.90 46.04 27.06
C SER A 744 6.45 45.24 25.88
N PRO A 745 7.16 44.20 25.48
CA PRO A 745 6.88 43.49 24.24
C PRO A 745 5.98 42.26 24.42
N LEU A 746 5.52 41.96 25.59
CA LEU A 746 4.65 40.83 25.90
C LEU A 746 3.45 41.34 26.71
N VAL A 747 2.50 42.03 26.06
CA VAL A 747 1.21 42.31 26.67
C VAL A 747 0.19 41.35 26.13
N LEU A 748 -0.04 40.31 26.91
CA LEU A 748 -1.32 39.63 27.02
C LEU A 748 -2.18 40.51 27.97
N GLN A 749 -2.72 41.63 27.52
CA GLN A 749 -3.80 42.31 28.24
C GLN A 749 -4.64 43.19 27.31
N GLU A 750 -5.90 42.81 27.22
CA GLU A 750 -7.00 43.66 26.80
C GLU A 750 -7.04 44.92 27.71
N ASP A 751 -6.54 46.04 27.25
CA ASP A 751 -6.88 47.35 27.83
C ASP A 751 -7.59 48.21 26.79
N LYS A 752 -8.90 48.33 26.99
CA LYS A 752 -9.76 49.31 26.38
C LYS A 752 -9.39 50.68 26.89
N CYS A 753 -8.61 51.44 26.13
CA CYS A 753 -8.59 52.88 26.29
C CYS A 753 -8.07 53.61 25.07
N SER A 754 -8.94 54.41 24.57
CA SER A 754 -8.92 55.57 23.69
C SER A 754 -7.57 56.12 23.20
N LYS A 755 -7.48 56.33 21.85
CA LYS A 755 -6.44 57.05 21.14
C LYS A 755 -5.02 56.55 21.34
N SER A 756 -4.81 55.33 20.91
CA SER A 756 -3.50 54.70 20.93
C SER A 756 -2.54 55.31 19.90
N PRO A 757 -1.27 55.53 20.31
CA PRO A 757 -0.22 55.93 19.38
C PRO A 757 -0.03 54.82 18.29
N PRO A 758 0.60 55.14 17.17
CA PRO A 758 0.79 54.17 16.09
C PRO A 758 1.49 52.91 16.63
N VAL A 759 0.86 51.75 16.36
CA VAL A 759 1.34 50.42 16.83
C VAL A 759 2.59 50.01 16.07
N GLY A 760 2.80 50.57 14.91
CA GLY A 760 3.95 50.35 14.06
C GLY A 760 3.84 51.10 12.74
N VAL A 761 4.83 50.91 11.93
CA VAL A 761 4.89 51.46 10.58
C VAL A 761 5.06 50.28 9.60
N MET A 762 4.23 50.26 8.58
CA MET A 762 4.46 49.37 7.47
C MET A 762 5.18 50.13 6.34
N LEU A 763 6.23 49.52 5.86
CA LEU A 763 6.94 49.94 4.68
C LEU A 763 6.44 49.12 3.51
N ALA A 764 5.75 49.71 2.57
CA ALA A 764 5.37 49.10 1.33
C ALA A 764 6.34 49.53 0.24
N THR A 765 7.14 48.60 -0.26
CA THR A 765 8.08 48.83 -1.34
C THR A 765 7.45 48.32 -2.62
N LEU A 766 7.12 49.24 -3.51
CA LEU A 766 6.58 48.96 -4.85
C LEU A 766 7.77 48.73 -5.78
N HIS A 767 7.95 47.52 -6.28
CA HIS A 767 8.96 47.25 -7.31
C HIS A 767 8.25 47.17 -8.66
N VAL A 768 8.73 47.90 -9.65
CA VAL A 768 8.28 47.80 -11.02
C VAL A 768 8.69 46.41 -11.57
N GLY A 769 7.73 45.69 -12.13
CA GLY A 769 7.96 44.38 -12.77
C GLY A 769 7.74 44.50 -14.27
N GLY A 770 8.79 44.30 -15.05
CA GLY A 770 8.70 44.23 -16.51
C GLY A 770 9.29 45.44 -17.25
N PRO A 771 9.43 45.36 -18.56
CA PRO A 771 10.19 46.33 -19.38
C PRO A 771 9.46 47.67 -19.63
N ALA A 772 8.39 47.97 -18.90
CA ALA A 772 7.59 49.17 -19.09
C ALA A 772 8.08 50.32 -18.22
N GLU A 773 8.33 51.47 -18.82
CA GLU A 773 8.51 52.74 -18.11
C GLU A 773 7.18 53.21 -17.51
N ILE A 774 7.12 53.36 -16.20
CA ILE A 774 5.89 53.74 -15.47
C ILE A 774 6.11 55.07 -14.73
N THR A 775 5.21 56.02 -14.93
CA THR A 775 5.16 57.25 -14.13
C THR A 775 4.10 57.07 -13.03
N LEU A 776 4.52 57.29 -11.76
CA LEU A 776 3.61 57.31 -10.64
C LEU A 776 2.95 58.66 -10.48
N ASP A 777 1.62 58.72 -10.55
CA ASP A 777 0.82 59.92 -10.31
C ASP A 777 0.50 60.12 -8.83
N GLY A 778 0.42 59.04 -8.08
CA GLY A 778 0.19 59.09 -6.64
C GLY A 778 -0.01 57.72 -6.01
N VAL A 779 0.26 57.64 -4.71
CA VAL A 779 0.02 56.44 -3.89
C VAL A 779 -0.82 56.81 -2.69
N GLN A 780 -1.95 56.15 -2.51
CA GLN A 780 -2.90 56.38 -1.40
C GLN A 780 -3.15 55.10 -0.65
N SER A 781 -3.20 55.13 0.67
CA SER A 781 -3.70 54.07 1.50
C SER A 781 -5.17 54.28 1.84
N HIS A 782 -5.96 53.19 1.82
CA HIS A 782 -7.41 53.31 1.97
C HIS A 782 -7.95 52.08 2.73
N ASP A 783 -8.92 52.30 3.60
CA ASP A 783 -9.61 51.26 4.33
C ASP A 783 -10.73 50.66 3.46
N THR A 784 -10.70 49.35 3.28
CA THR A 784 -11.65 48.62 2.44
C THR A 784 -13.05 48.50 3.03
N LYS A 785 -13.23 48.75 4.33
CA LYS A 785 -14.55 48.64 5.00
C LYS A 785 -15.48 49.84 4.72
N ASP A 786 -14.94 50.99 4.31
CA ASP A 786 -15.76 52.19 4.03
C ASP A 786 -15.22 52.98 2.84
N PRO A 787 -15.53 52.56 1.62
CA PRO A 787 -15.02 53.19 0.40
C PRO A 787 -15.49 54.64 0.23
N THR A 788 -16.44 55.14 1.05
CA THR A 788 -16.97 56.51 1.00
C THR A 788 -16.31 57.44 2.00
N ASN A 789 -15.59 56.92 2.98
CA ASN A 789 -14.97 57.72 4.05
C ASN A 789 -13.50 58.01 3.75
N THR A 790 -13.29 58.88 2.79
CA THR A 790 -11.96 59.42 2.42
C THR A 790 -11.32 60.32 3.51
N MET A 791 -11.98 60.54 4.67
CA MET A 791 -11.57 61.50 5.66
C MET A 791 -10.99 60.96 6.99
N ALA A 792 -10.92 59.65 7.22
CA ALA A 792 -10.57 59.16 8.56
C ALA A 792 -9.11 58.73 8.72
N LEU A 793 -8.33 58.60 7.71
CA LEU A 793 -6.88 58.37 7.79
C LEU A 793 -6.16 59.58 7.22
N ALA A 794 -5.14 60.07 7.93
CA ALA A 794 -4.24 61.06 7.42
C ALA A 794 -3.70 60.56 6.08
N THR A 795 -4.32 60.97 5.00
CA THR A 795 -3.91 60.72 3.63
C THR A 795 -2.51 61.29 3.48
N THR A 796 -1.53 60.39 3.58
CA THR A 796 -0.22 60.70 3.02
C THR A 796 -0.34 60.55 1.50
N GLU A 797 -0.93 61.55 0.89
CA GLU A 797 -0.89 61.69 -0.57
C GLU A 797 0.55 62.06 -0.94
N THR A 798 1.32 61.10 -1.38
CA THR A 798 2.58 61.40 -2.04
C THR A 798 2.29 61.58 -3.52
N ARG A 799 2.06 62.78 -3.97
CA ARG A 799 2.16 63.13 -5.37
C ARG A 799 3.63 63.01 -5.79
N SER A 800 3.89 62.15 -6.72
CA SER A 800 5.22 61.90 -7.24
C SER A 800 5.08 61.75 -8.76
N ASP A 801 5.62 62.69 -9.50
CA ASP A 801 5.81 62.53 -10.95
C ASP A 801 7.07 61.69 -11.22
N ALA A 802 7.33 60.67 -10.42
CA ALA A 802 8.50 59.85 -10.54
C ALA A 802 8.35 58.80 -11.64
N THR A 803 9.22 58.84 -12.60
CA THR A 803 9.36 57.81 -13.62
C THR A 803 10.19 56.65 -13.08
N LEU A 804 9.64 55.46 -13.10
CA LEU A 804 10.26 54.24 -12.63
C LEU A 804 10.53 53.30 -13.80
N TYR A 805 11.69 52.70 -13.78
CA TYR A 805 12.15 51.72 -14.77
C TYR A 805 12.12 50.29 -14.19
N ASP A 806 12.31 49.28 -15.02
CA ASP A 806 12.40 47.91 -14.59
C ASP A 806 13.47 47.75 -13.49
N GLY A 807 13.06 47.13 -12.37
CA GLY A 807 13.92 46.92 -11.19
C GLY A 807 13.95 48.11 -10.22
N ASP A 808 13.38 49.25 -10.55
CA ASP A 808 13.27 50.37 -9.61
C ASP A 808 12.25 50.09 -8.51
N ALA A 809 12.45 50.73 -7.37
CA ALA A 809 11.61 50.54 -6.20
C ALA A 809 11.17 51.91 -5.62
N PHE A 810 9.87 52.03 -5.38
CA PHE A 810 9.28 53.19 -4.69
C PHE A 810 8.84 52.78 -3.29
N LEU A 811 9.32 53.47 -2.25
CA LEU A 811 8.99 53.19 -0.85
C LEU A 811 7.84 54.07 -0.36
N HIS A 812 6.71 53.47 0.01
CA HIS A 812 5.62 54.14 0.67
C HIS A 812 5.51 53.76 2.14
N VAL A 813 5.33 54.72 3.03
CA VAL A 813 5.33 54.53 4.48
C VAL A 813 3.91 54.73 5.03
N ILE A 814 3.36 53.68 5.63
CA ILE A 814 2.01 53.62 6.18
C ILE A 814 2.05 53.53 7.71
N PRO A 815 1.59 54.55 8.46
CA PRO A 815 1.46 54.46 9.91
C PRO A 815 0.26 53.61 10.32
N LEU A 816 0.46 52.54 11.12
CA LEU A 816 -0.59 51.64 11.63
C LEU A 816 -1.10 52.15 12.96
N ARG A 817 -2.42 52.38 13.09
CA ARG A 817 -2.99 53.05 14.29
C ARG A 817 -3.78 52.21 15.25
N SER A 818 -4.14 50.95 14.96
CA SER A 818 -4.83 50.10 15.94
C SER A 818 -4.70 48.60 15.67
N HIS A 819 -4.98 47.76 16.71
CA HIS A 819 -5.05 46.32 16.63
C HIS A 819 -6.41 45.81 16.07
N GLU A 820 -7.31 46.70 15.67
CA GLU A 820 -8.54 46.26 15.02
C GLU A 820 -8.27 45.89 13.56
N HIS A 821 -8.61 44.66 13.23
CA HIS A 821 -8.47 44.06 11.90
C HIS A 821 -9.20 44.87 10.82
N GLY A 822 -8.53 45.87 10.29
CA GLY A 822 -8.91 46.58 9.06
C GLY A 822 -8.11 46.01 7.91
N GLU A 823 -8.80 45.65 6.86
CA GLU A 823 -8.19 45.28 5.61
C GLU A 823 -7.83 46.56 4.88
N ASP A 824 -6.61 47.08 5.03
CA ASP A 824 -6.15 48.27 4.35
C ASP A 824 -5.61 47.97 2.96
N ALA A 825 -6.06 48.67 1.95
CA ALA A 825 -5.57 48.57 0.57
C ALA A 825 -4.72 49.79 0.21
N ILE A 826 -3.73 49.55 -0.62
CA ILE A 826 -2.94 50.64 -1.22
C ILE A 826 -3.43 50.85 -2.65
N ARG A 827 -3.87 52.05 -2.97
CA ARG A 827 -4.24 52.44 -4.32
C ARG A 827 -3.07 53.18 -4.96
N VAL A 828 -2.59 52.67 -6.09
CA VAL A 828 -1.50 53.26 -6.85
C VAL A 828 -2.06 53.81 -8.15
N MET A 829 -1.92 55.11 -8.38
CA MET A 829 -2.27 55.78 -9.62
C MET A 829 -1.02 55.91 -10.46
N TRP A 830 -1.07 55.41 -11.67
CA TRP A 830 0.09 55.34 -12.55
C TRP A 830 -0.30 55.34 -14.02
N HIS A 831 0.62 55.71 -14.90
CA HIS A 831 0.48 55.60 -16.35
C HIS A 831 1.81 55.18 -16.98
N ARG A 832 1.80 54.66 -18.20
CA ARG A 832 3.04 54.43 -18.96
C ARG A 832 3.61 55.75 -19.42
N THR A 833 4.87 56.03 -19.22
CA THR A 833 5.57 57.24 -19.58
C THR A 833 5.61 57.46 -21.10
N HIS A 834 5.80 56.39 -21.85
CA HIS A 834 5.75 56.39 -23.30
C HIS A 834 4.54 55.57 -23.74
N GLY A 835 3.38 56.22 -23.91
CA GLY A 835 2.20 55.61 -24.49
C GLY A 835 2.52 55.13 -25.90
N ASP A 836 2.28 53.83 -26.19
CA ASP A 836 2.39 53.29 -27.54
C ASP A 836 1.59 54.17 -28.49
N SER A 837 2.18 54.68 -29.57
CA SER A 837 1.57 55.58 -30.55
C SER A 837 0.40 54.98 -31.35
N ARG A 838 -0.03 53.76 -30.97
CA ARG A 838 -1.20 53.00 -31.43
C ARG A 838 -2.51 53.44 -30.76
N CYS A 839 -2.45 54.31 -29.76
CA CYS A 839 -3.64 54.97 -29.24
C CYS A 839 -4.21 55.96 -30.27
N VAL A 840 -5.44 55.71 -30.65
CA VAL A 840 -6.33 56.42 -31.55
C VAL A 840 -5.98 57.87 -31.78
N LYS A 841 -5.83 58.29 -33.06
CA LYS A 841 -5.80 59.73 -33.46
C LYS A 841 -7.06 60.45 -32.94
N GLY A 842 -6.87 61.30 -31.93
CA GLY A 842 -7.88 62.30 -31.60
C GLY A 842 -8.25 62.52 -30.13
N VAL A 843 -7.88 61.62 -29.22
CA VAL A 843 -8.06 61.81 -27.76
C VAL A 843 -6.76 61.49 -27.05
N PRO A 844 -6.14 62.43 -26.35
CA PRO A 844 -5.06 62.09 -25.44
C PRO A 844 -5.67 61.35 -24.24
N THR A 845 -5.86 60.03 -24.35
CA THR A 845 -6.32 59.23 -23.25
C THR A 845 -5.12 58.98 -22.36
N VAL A 846 -4.93 59.85 -21.38
CA VAL A 846 -4.12 59.53 -20.22
C VAL A 846 -4.89 58.41 -19.52
N ILE A 847 -4.47 57.18 -19.76
CA ILE A 847 -5.07 56.03 -19.09
C ILE A 847 -4.48 56.03 -17.68
N LEU A 848 -5.22 56.61 -16.73
CA LEU A 848 -4.95 56.49 -15.32
C LEU A 848 -5.32 55.03 -14.90
N ASN A 849 -4.31 54.22 -14.64
CA ASN A 849 -4.53 52.88 -14.18
C ASN A 849 -4.56 52.86 -12.63
N GLU A 850 -5.65 52.40 -12.04
CA GLU A 850 -5.75 52.15 -10.60
C GLU A 850 -5.41 50.72 -10.32
N TYR A 851 -4.38 50.51 -9.52
CA TYR A 851 -4.00 49.16 -9.04
C TYR A 851 -4.27 49.04 -7.54
N CYS A 852 -5.29 48.25 -7.18
CA CYS A 852 -5.60 47.97 -5.78
C CYS A 852 -4.76 46.79 -5.29
N LEU A 853 -3.89 47.05 -4.33
CA LEU A 853 -3.10 46.00 -3.68
C LEU A 853 -3.96 45.24 -2.67
N PRO A 854 -3.77 43.93 -2.54
CA PRO A 854 -4.50 43.14 -1.56
C PRO A 854 -4.18 43.62 -0.13
N ASN A 855 -5.18 43.49 0.71
CA ASN A 855 -5.31 43.96 2.08
C ASN A 855 -4.10 43.76 2.98
N VAL A 856 -3.80 44.75 3.79
CA VAL A 856 -2.81 44.69 4.85
C VAL A 856 -3.47 44.06 6.08
N THR A 857 -3.21 42.76 6.34
CA THR A 857 -3.67 42.13 7.59
C THR A 857 -2.88 42.66 8.77
N GLY A 858 -3.58 43.10 9.83
CA GLY A 858 -3.02 43.65 11.05
C GLY A 858 -2.04 42.72 11.74
N SER A 859 -1.17 43.29 12.53
CA SER A 859 0.02 42.76 13.20
C SER A 859 -0.11 41.37 13.76
N GLN A 860 0.64 40.46 13.21
CA GLN A 860 1.01 39.22 13.96
C GLN A 860 1.95 39.60 15.12
N PRO A 861 1.84 38.92 16.27
CA PRO A 861 2.79 39.14 17.37
C PRO A 861 4.20 38.82 16.86
N PRO A 862 5.23 39.62 17.31
CA PRO A 862 6.58 39.52 16.80
C PRO A 862 7.22 38.13 16.97
N LEU A 863 6.90 37.45 18.03
CA LEU A 863 7.31 36.07 18.31
C LEU A 863 6.10 35.24 18.69
N VAL A 864 5.83 34.16 17.96
CA VAL A 864 4.74 33.23 18.25
C VAL A 864 5.35 31.92 18.75
N VAL A 865 4.89 31.46 19.91
CA VAL A 865 5.35 30.22 20.54
C VAL A 865 4.26 29.16 20.39
N GLU A 866 4.61 27.99 19.85
CA GLU A 866 3.76 26.83 19.74
C GLU A 866 4.40 25.68 20.52
N LEU A 867 3.62 25.01 21.35
CA LEU A 867 4.05 23.88 22.14
C LEU A 867 3.43 22.61 21.58
N ARG A 868 4.25 21.60 21.34
CA ARG A 868 3.80 20.32 20.81
C ARG A 868 4.27 19.15 21.65
N CYS A 869 3.35 18.29 22.01
CA CYS A 869 3.64 17.02 22.66
C CYS A 869 2.63 15.95 22.21
N PRO A 870 2.95 14.67 22.32
CA PRO A 870 1.99 13.62 22.05
C PRO A 870 0.81 13.66 23.05
N PRO A 871 -0.43 13.48 22.62
CA PRO A 871 -1.63 13.59 23.48
C PRO A 871 -1.80 12.42 24.47
N LYS A 872 -1.14 11.28 24.20
CA LYS A 872 -1.16 10.08 25.06
C LYS A 872 0.24 9.54 25.20
N LEU A 873 0.63 9.22 26.43
CA LEU A 873 1.97 8.77 26.79
C LEU A 873 1.87 7.56 27.71
N PHE A 874 2.90 6.72 27.70
CA PHE A 874 3.04 5.62 28.65
C PHE A 874 4.04 6.00 29.74
N VAL A 875 3.73 5.60 30.97
CA VAL A 875 4.64 5.87 32.12
C VAL A 875 5.96 5.10 31.91
N GLY A 876 7.05 5.83 32.00
CA GLY A 876 8.39 5.28 31.80
C GLY A 876 8.97 5.44 30.40
N ASP A 877 8.14 5.73 29.39
CA ASP A 877 8.60 5.93 28.02
C ASP A 877 9.02 7.38 27.76
N PRO A 878 10.23 7.63 27.25
CA PRO A 878 10.66 8.98 26.94
C PRO A 878 9.92 9.55 25.74
N PHE A 879 9.47 10.78 25.83
CA PHE A 879 8.84 11.52 24.72
C PHE A 879 9.49 12.89 24.54
N THR A 880 9.31 13.44 23.34
CA THR A 880 9.83 14.74 22.98
C THR A 880 8.77 15.83 23.18
N TYR A 881 9.12 16.83 23.98
CA TYR A 881 8.36 18.07 24.13
C TYR A 881 9.00 19.15 23.25
N GLU A 882 8.35 19.47 22.12
CA GLU A 882 8.84 20.44 21.14
C GLU A 882 8.32 21.84 21.47
N VAL A 883 9.24 22.78 21.51
CA VAL A 883 8.97 24.21 21.61
C VAL A 883 9.33 24.84 20.27
N ARG A 884 8.36 25.31 19.55
CA ARG A 884 8.52 25.95 18.25
C ARG A 884 8.30 27.46 18.38
N VAL A 885 9.25 28.22 17.93
CA VAL A 885 9.16 29.68 17.96
C VAL A 885 9.25 30.23 16.55
N SER A 886 8.22 30.95 16.13
CA SER A 886 8.13 31.63 14.85
C SER A 886 8.40 33.13 15.05
N ASN A 887 9.37 33.63 14.30
CA ASN A 887 9.75 35.04 14.30
C ASN A 887 9.13 35.76 13.11
N ALA A 888 8.21 36.63 13.35
CA ALA A 888 7.56 37.45 12.32
C ALA A 888 8.31 38.77 12.01
N THR A 889 9.43 39.02 12.66
CA THR A 889 10.20 40.25 12.50
C THR A 889 11.40 40.08 11.57
N THR A 890 11.99 41.20 11.19
CA THR A 890 13.25 41.26 10.41
C THR A 890 14.53 41.23 11.29
N ALA A 891 14.37 41.11 12.60
CA ALA A 891 15.48 40.98 13.53
C ALA A 891 15.73 39.51 13.93
N ASN A 892 16.97 39.15 14.22
CA ASN A 892 17.32 37.86 14.77
C ASN A 892 17.20 37.89 16.31
N TYR A 893 16.88 36.75 16.90
CA TYR A 893 16.76 36.60 18.35
C TYR A 893 17.51 35.38 18.87
N ASP A 894 18.27 35.58 19.94
CA ASP A 894 18.81 34.53 20.77
C ASP A 894 17.88 34.30 21.96
N ILE A 895 17.11 33.23 21.93
CA ILE A 895 16.09 32.93 22.94
C ILE A 895 16.65 31.90 23.92
N LYS A 896 16.80 32.31 25.18
CA LYS A 896 17.12 31.42 26.29
C LYS A 896 15.85 30.68 26.70
N ILE A 897 15.92 29.36 26.67
CA ILE A 897 14.82 28.49 26.99
C ILE A 897 15.14 27.74 28.26
N SER A 898 14.21 27.71 29.19
CA SER A 898 14.32 26.86 30.40
C SER A 898 12.95 26.31 30.79
N VAL A 899 12.95 25.08 31.28
CA VAL A 899 11.75 24.38 31.75
C VAL A 899 11.87 24.16 33.25
N THR A 900 10.80 24.40 34.01
CA THR A 900 10.73 24.17 35.45
C THR A 900 10.52 22.68 35.77
N ASP A 901 10.91 22.28 36.97
CA ASP A 901 10.64 20.92 37.42
C ASP A 901 9.13 20.72 37.65
N SER A 902 8.64 19.56 37.22
CA SER A 902 7.25 19.15 37.37
C SER A 902 7.17 17.82 38.12
N THR A 903 6.18 17.65 38.96
CA THR A 903 5.97 16.43 39.76
C THR A 903 5.55 15.22 38.93
N GLY A 904 5.11 15.45 37.67
CA GLY A 904 4.62 14.41 36.75
C GLY A 904 5.66 13.86 35.78
N PHE A 905 6.80 14.53 35.64
CA PHE A 905 7.80 14.21 34.62
C PHE A 905 9.23 14.29 35.16
N VAL A 906 10.07 13.39 34.64
CA VAL A 906 11.54 13.45 34.85
C VAL A 906 12.19 13.85 33.52
N PHE A 907 13.18 14.72 33.62
CA PHE A 907 13.94 15.16 32.45
C PHE A 907 15.03 14.14 32.12
N ALA A 908 15.01 13.62 30.87
CA ALA A 908 16.04 12.72 30.39
C ALA A 908 17.16 13.44 29.62
N GLY A 909 17.19 14.77 29.63
CA GLY A 909 18.15 15.60 28.93
C GLY A 909 18.40 16.98 29.55
N ILE A 910 18.71 17.96 28.73
CA ILE A 910 18.98 19.33 29.15
C ILE A 910 17.68 20.06 29.56
N LYS A 911 17.73 20.81 30.64
CA LYS A 911 16.61 21.63 31.13
C LYS A 911 16.68 23.10 30.68
N ARG A 912 17.81 23.51 30.11
CA ARG A 912 18.09 24.91 29.71
C ARG A 912 18.89 24.89 28.43
N GLY A 913 18.59 25.82 27.53
CA GLY A 913 19.32 25.97 26.28
C GLY A 913 19.14 27.36 25.70
N THR A 914 19.82 27.63 24.62
CA THR A 914 19.65 28.85 23.82
C THR A 914 19.30 28.44 22.41
N MET A 915 18.28 29.06 21.84
CA MET A 915 17.84 28.83 20.48
C MET A 915 17.97 30.11 19.66
N TYR A 916 18.66 30.02 18.56
CA TYR A 916 18.77 31.13 17.61
C TYR A 916 17.60 31.06 16.63
N VAL A 917 16.85 32.16 16.52
CA VAL A 917 15.69 32.28 15.64
C VAL A 917 15.97 33.39 14.60
N PRO A 918 16.26 33.00 13.34
CA PRO A 918 16.51 33.98 12.28
C PRO A 918 15.26 34.81 11.96
N PRO A 919 15.43 35.94 11.23
CA PRO A 919 14.34 36.75 10.76
C PRO A 919 13.37 35.94 9.89
N LEU A 920 12.06 36.23 10.00
CA LEU A 920 10.99 35.62 9.19
C LEU A 920 11.06 34.10 9.11
N SER A 921 11.52 33.44 10.15
CA SER A 921 11.73 32.01 10.21
C SER A 921 11.16 31.38 11.47
N THR A 922 11.15 30.07 11.50
CA THR A 922 10.71 29.27 12.63
C THR A 922 11.84 28.33 13.07
N ALA A 923 12.12 28.29 14.37
CA ALA A 923 13.08 27.37 14.97
C ALA A 923 12.38 26.48 16.02
N SER A 924 12.89 25.29 16.22
CA SER A 924 12.36 24.33 17.22
C SER A 924 13.44 23.94 18.22
N PHE A 925 13.05 23.82 19.48
CA PHE A 925 13.88 23.29 20.54
C PHE A 925 13.16 22.10 21.20
N TYR A 926 13.92 21.09 21.57
CA TYR A 926 13.38 19.81 22.02
C TYR A 926 13.84 19.49 23.44
N PHE A 927 12.89 19.17 24.31
CA PHE A 927 13.14 18.59 25.62
C PHE A 927 12.73 17.13 25.63
N LEU A 928 13.53 16.28 26.22
CA LEU A 928 13.21 14.88 26.42
C LEU A 928 12.67 14.68 27.83
N LEU A 929 11.45 14.24 27.96
CA LEU A 929 10.72 14.04 29.19
C LEU A 929 10.28 12.59 29.33
N VAL A 930 10.26 12.09 30.55
CA VAL A 930 9.74 10.75 30.88
C VAL A 930 8.59 10.94 31.89
N PRO A 931 7.36 10.52 31.57
CA PRO A 931 6.24 10.59 32.47
C PRO A 931 6.40 9.55 33.59
N ILE A 932 6.16 9.97 34.84
CA ILE A 932 6.31 9.13 36.04
C ILE A 932 4.99 8.90 36.78
N VAL A 933 3.90 9.53 36.37
CA VAL A 933 2.59 9.49 37.04
C VAL A 933 1.54 9.04 36.00
N THR A 934 0.62 8.18 36.46
CA THR A 934 -0.54 7.78 35.65
C THR A 934 -1.69 8.78 35.80
N GLY A 935 -2.43 9.02 34.74
CA GLY A 935 -3.56 9.96 34.71
C GLY A 935 -3.22 11.26 33.99
N SER A 936 -4.00 12.31 34.20
CA SER A 936 -3.75 13.62 33.59
C SER A 936 -2.62 14.34 34.35
N ALA A 937 -1.55 14.67 33.66
CA ALA A 937 -0.43 15.41 34.21
C ALA A 937 -0.28 16.76 33.52
N ILE A 938 0.01 17.81 34.28
CA ILE A 938 0.27 19.16 33.77
C ILE A 938 1.72 19.19 33.27
N LEU A 939 1.91 19.60 32.01
CA LEU A 939 3.23 19.78 31.43
C LEU A 939 4.05 20.83 32.20
N PRO A 940 5.39 20.70 32.25
CA PRO A 940 6.26 21.66 32.90
C PRO A 940 6.12 23.09 32.37
N GLU A 941 6.19 24.11 33.21
CA GLU A 941 6.19 25.48 32.77
C GLU A 941 7.46 25.82 31.97
N LEU A 942 7.26 26.55 30.90
CA LEU A 942 8.30 26.98 29.98
C LEU A 942 8.62 28.47 30.21
N SER A 943 9.85 28.79 30.46
CA SER A 943 10.34 30.16 30.52
C SER A 943 11.19 30.45 29.28
N LEU A 944 10.80 31.47 28.54
CA LEU A 944 11.50 31.99 27.36
C LEU A 944 12.03 33.39 27.70
N GLY A 945 13.30 33.67 27.40
CA GLY A 945 13.90 34.96 27.55
C GLY A 945 14.81 35.32 26.39
N ALA A 946 14.61 36.47 25.78
CA ALA A 946 15.57 37.10 24.85
C ALA A 946 16.16 38.33 25.55
N GLU A 947 17.22 38.94 24.98
CA GLU A 947 17.89 40.12 25.57
C GLU A 947 16.95 41.25 26.05
N ARG A 948 15.76 41.31 25.44
CA ARG A 948 14.78 42.38 25.70
C ARG A 948 13.41 41.87 26.14
N PHE A 949 13.21 40.54 26.25
CA PHE A 949 11.90 39.96 26.54
C PHE A 949 12.03 38.75 27.43
N SER A 950 11.13 38.60 28.39
CA SER A 950 10.97 37.37 29.15
C SER A 950 9.49 37.03 29.28
N ALA A 951 9.14 35.79 29.03
CA ALA A 951 7.79 35.29 29.21
C ALA A 951 7.81 33.90 29.81
N THR A 952 6.89 33.64 30.69
CA THR A 952 6.63 32.32 31.24
C THR A 952 5.34 31.80 30.62
N PHE A 953 5.41 30.66 29.98
CA PHE A 953 4.24 30.02 29.37
C PHE A 953 3.81 28.85 30.27
N VAL A 954 2.60 28.95 30.79
CA VAL A 954 1.92 27.81 31.39
C VAL A 954 1.17 27.10 30.26
N PRO A 955 1.46 25.81 30.01
CA PRO A 955 0.75 25.07 28.95
C PRO A 955 -0.75 25.10 29.25
N PRO A 956 -1.62 25.34 28.24
CA PRO A 956 -3.05 25.34 28.43
C PRO A 956 -3.52 23.95 28.91
N ILE A 957 -4.42 23.96 29.91
CA ILE A 957 -4.96 22.75 30.54
C ILE A 957 -5.83 21.90 29.60
N GLU A 958 -6.07 22.36 28.39
CA GLU A 958 -6.93 21.71 27.40
C GLU A 958 -6.12 20.87 26.38
N SER A 959 -5.60 19.75 26.84
CA SER A 959 -5.42 18.57 25.97
C SER A 959 -5.89 17.34 26.72
N ARG A 960 -7.18 17.03 26.54
CA ARG A 960 -7.76 15.74 26.96
C ARG A 960 -7.19 14.59 26.12
#